data_064ac1e9fee747ee95f9547590cf997b
#
_entry.id   064ac1e9fee747ee95f9547590cf997b
#
_cell.length_a   1.000
_cell.length_b   1.000
_cell.length_c   1.000
_cell.angle_alpha   90.00
_cell.angle_beta   90.00
_cell.angle_gamma   90.00
#
_symmetry.space_group_name_H-M   'P 1'
#
loop_
_entity.id
_entity.type
_entity.pdbx_description
1 polymer ?
#
loop_
_entity_poly.entity_id
_entity_poly.type
_entity_poly.pdbx_seq_one_letter_code
_entity_poly.pdbx_strand_id
1 'polypeptide(L)'
;MQSSAGARAFQNARLQKKLKKQADAIISAAASAYGQGRYAESEALCRQIVQAVPDHFDATHLLGLSVQQGGRLDEAQQLLERAIAIDPRSHEAHHNLAAVHLSLQKFEAARACQERAIALKPNFPPALAGLGNALLQMNLPEQAIELYDRAVALKPDYPDALCNRGLAELALGRFDRARQSFERALLFQPRHAEALIGKGVVGIELKHYDEAEAALAAAFAIRPGSAKLLAHRGRLNFALSRPEQAAADFDAALALSPKLEVALRGKAEVALSMGNTAQAILACTALLEENPRSAIALALLSSCFANQGEIAAAIEHLDAALAIAPDQPDLIARKIYFLDFLSEADFAVQQAARKSWWDAIGARLPQRKLAPRQLDPGRRIVVGYVAAEFWYHSAAFGLLPVLRHHDHAKFEIVCYSCSSVRDEMTAKFKSLADVWVDAAQLSDDELADRIEADKVDILIDVSGHTTGNRLPVFARKPAPIQVTGFGHATGTGLQTMDYVLADPIFIPESARHLLAEKVYDLPCLITIDPILDVPASELPMLRNGHVTFGVFNRVNKISDEAIRVWSKVMREVIGSKIIIKHTLLDDSLVRDGLLARLVNQGIPAENITCLGSSARAEHLQAFARVDISLDPFPQNGGVSTWESLYAGVPVVAKLGHGASSRAGGAIVAAVGLDDWVAEDDDGYVEIARKFASQPEYLAKLRASLPARIAATAAGNVEIYTRRVEEGYRQFWRDYCAAAAERGKVV
;
A
#
# COMPACT_ATOMS: atom_id res chain seq x y z
N MET A 1 -35.57 80.31 21.44
CA MET A 1 -34.63 79.35 20.83
C MET A 1 -35.10 77.88 20.87
N GLN A 2 -36.22 77.54 21.54
CA GLN A 2 -36.69 76.12 21.59
C GLN A 2 -37.55 75.65 20.39
N SER A 3 -38.13 76.57 19.57
CA SER A 3 -39.01 76.21 18.45
C SER A 3 -38.25 75.81 17.17
N SER A 4 -36.99 76.24 17.00
CA SER A 4 -36.19 75.95 15.83
C SER A 4 -35.51 74.54 15.85
N ALA A 5 -35.23 74.02 17.05
CA ALA A 5 -34.66 72.69 17.23
C ALA A 5 -35.66 71.56 16.92
N GLY A 6 -36.95 71.77 17.39
CA GLY A 6 -38.03 70.82 17.10
C GLY A 6 -38.40 70.73 15.60
N ALA A 7 -38.41 71.86 14.89
CA ALA A 7 -38.70 71.92 13.46
C ALA A 7 -37.55 71.20 12.60
N ARG A 8 -36.32 71.43 13.02
CA ARG A 8 -35.16 70.73 12.39
C ARG A 8 -35.17 69.21 12.66
N ALA A 9 -35.51 68.79 13.88
CA ALA A 9 -35.64 67.34 14.19
C ALA A 9 -36.79 66.71 13.43
N PHE A 10 -37.91 67.34 13.24
CA PHE A 10 -39.03 66.84 12.44
C PHE A 10 -38.74 66.82 10.95
N GLN A 11 -38.03 67.82 10.45
CA GLN A 11 -37.56 67.85 9.04
C GLN A 11 -36.50 66.75 8.73
N ASN A 12 -35.58 66.51 9.65
CA ASN A 12 -34.62 65.45 9.57
C ASN A 12 -35.29 64.08 9.62
N ALA A 13 -36.27 63.85 10.52
CA ALA A 13 -37.03 62.60 10.58
C ALA A 13 -37.83 62.32 9.29
N ARG A 14 -38.40 63.36 8.66
CA ARG A 14 -39.11 63.23 7.37
C ARG A 14 -38.17 62.94 6.22
N LEU A 15 -37.01 63.54 6.20
CA LEU A 15 -35.97 63.28 5.21
C LEU A 15 -35.44 61.86 5.36
N GLN A 16 -35.14 61.42 6.57
CA GLN A 16 -34.71 60.04 6.82
C GLN A 16 -35.78 59.02 6.41
N LYS A 17 -37.07 59.29 6.68
CA LYS A 17 -38.16 58.41 6.26
C LYS A 17 -38.30 58.34 4.73
N LYS A 18 -38.04 59.44 4.01
CA LYS A 18 -38.02 59.48 2.53
C LYS A 18 -36.82 58.73 1.94
N LEU A 19 -35.63 58.90 2.54
CA LEU A 19 -34.41 58.18 2.14
C LEU A 19 -34.55 56.68 2.39
N LYS A 20 -35.12 56.27 3.52
CA LYS A 20 -35.36 54.84 3.82
C LYS A 20 -36.32 54.21 2.80
N LYS A 21 -37.41 54.91 2.42
CA LYS A 21 -38.37 54.41 1.42
C LYS A 21 -37.76 54.32 -0.01
N GLN A 22 -36.81 55.18 -0.33
CA GLN A 22 -36.03 55.07 -1.57
C GLN A 22 -35.02 53.92 -1.49
N ALA A 23 -34.37 53.73 -0.37
CA ALA A 23 -33.49 52.64 -0.11
C ALA A 23 -34.20 51.27 -0.26
N ASP A 24 -35.45 51.11 0.27
CA ASP A 24 -36.25 49.89 0.15
C ASP A 24 -36.54 49.50 -1.32
N ALA A 25 -36.69 50.48 -2.23
CA ALA A 25 -36.88 50.21 -3.66
C ALA A 25 -35.58 49.77 -4.34
N ILE A 26 -34.44 50.39 -4.00
CA ILE A 26 -33.15 50.06 -4.53
C ILE A 26 -32.65 48.66 -4.04
N ILE A 27 -32.94 48.33 -2.77
CA ILE A 27 -32.52 47.02 -2.23
C ILE A 27 -33.25 45.87 -2.94
N SER A 28 -34.50 46.04 -3.34
CA SER A 28 -35.22 45.04 -4.11
C SER A 28 -34.57 44.82 -5.48
N ALA A 29 -34.11 45.85 -6.12
CA ALA A 29 -33.37 45.77 -7.39
C ALA A 29 -31.98 45.10 -7.19
N ALA A 30 -31.28 45.45 -6.09
CA ALA A 30 -30.01 44.85 -5.75
C ALA A 30 -30.14 43.35 -5.44
N ALA A 31 -31.19 42.95 -4.70
CA ALA A 31 -31.50 41.54 -4.43
C ALA A 31 -31.85 40.76 -5.70
N SER A 32 -32.59 41.39 -6.63
CA SER A 32 -32.89 40.80 -7.94
C SER A 32 -31.62 40.62 -8.77
N ALA A 33 -30.73 41.62 -8.81
CA ALA A 33 -29.44 41.52 -9.49
C ALA A 33 -28.55 40.41 -8.91
N TYR A 34 -28.50 40.30 -7.58
CA TYR A 34 -27.79 39.23 -6.87
C TYR A 34 -28.33 37.84 -7.26
N GLY A 35 -29.67 37.68 -7.20
CA GLY A 35 -30.32 36.40 -7.55
C GLY A 35 -30.11 36.00 -9.02
N GLN A 36 -29.82 36.97 -9.91
CA GLN A 36 -29.49 36.75 -11.33
C GLN A 36 -27.96 36.57 -11.58
N GLY A 37 -27.14 36.54 -10.50
CA GLY A 37 -25.67 36.42 -10.65
C GLY A 37 -24.96 37.72 -11.05
N ARG A 38 -25.68 38.84 -11.14
CA ARG A 38 -25.13 40.17 -11.51
C ARG A 38 -24.56 40.86 -10.25
N TYR A 39 -23.52 40.25 -9.64
CA TYR A 39 -22.99 40.66 -8.35
C TYR A 39 -22.40 42.05 -8.34
N ALA A 40 -21.73 42.48 -9.40
CA ALA A 40 -21.17 43.84 -9.51
C ALA A 40 -22.27 44.94 -9.53
N GLU A 41 -23.41 44.67 -10.17
CA GLU A 41 -24.56 45.57 -10.16
C GLU A 41 -25.22 45.61 -8.79
N SER A 42 -25.43 44.45 -8.15
CA SER A 42 -25.93 44.37 -6.78
C SER A 42 -25.03 45.14 -5.82
N GLU A 43 -23.71 44.98 -5.92
CA GLU A 43 -22.73 45.72 -5.14
C GLU A 43 -22.86 47.24 -5.31
N ALA A 44 -22.92 47.71 -6.54
CA ALA A 44 -23.04 49.17 -6.83
C ALA A 44 -24.31 49.76 -6.21
N LEU A 45 -25.45 49.06 -6.33
CA LEU A 45 -26.72 49.49 -5.78
C LEU A 45 -26.68 49.51 -4.22
N CYS A 46 -26.10 48.47 -3.60
CA CYS A 46 -25.95 48.39 -2.17
C CYS A 46 -25.02 49.48 -1.63
N ARG A 47 -23.91 49.79 -2.30
CA ARG A 47 -23.02 50.92 -1.92
C ARG A 47 -23.73 52.25 -1.91
N GLN A 48 -24.60 52.52 -2.89
CA GLN A 48 -25.41 53.73 -2.94
C GLN A 48 -26.32 53.85 -1.68
N ILE A 49 -26.95 52.75 -1.28
CA ILE A 49 -27.80 52.73 -0.10
C ILE A 49 -26.98 52.95 1.17
N VAL A 50 -25.88 52.22 1.34
CA VAL A 50 -25.02 52.29 2.54
C VAL A 50 -24.38 53.68 2.67
N GLN A 51 -24.11 54.36 1.56
CA GLN A 51 -23.62 55.74 1.56
C GLN A 51 -24.70 56.74 2.04
N ALA A 52 -25.96 56.53 1.62
CA ALA A 52 -27.08 57.39 2.01
C ALA A 52 -27.66 57.05 3.38
N VAL A 53 -27.67 55.76 3.75
CA VAL A 53 -28.21 55.23 5.00
C VAL A 53 -27.21 54.23 5.59
N PRO A 54 -26.20 54.69 6.35
CA PRO A 54 -25.11 53.83 6.81
C PRO A 54 -25.54 52.63 7.66
N ASP A 55 -26.68 52.76 8.38
CA ASP A 55 -27.20 51.68 9.24
C ASP A 55 -28.34 50.89 8.60
N HIS A 56 -28.33 50.78 7.26
CA HIS A 56 -29.28 49.93 6.54
C HIS A 56 -28.82 48.49 6.54
N PHE A 57 -29.42 47.66 7.42
CA PHE A 57 -29.02 46.27 7.59
C PHE A 57 -29.01 45.48 6.29
N ASP A 58 -30.14 45.41 5.55
CA ASP A 58 -30.27 44.57 4.36
C ASP A 58 -29.26 44.94 3.26
N ALA A 59 -28.99 46.26 3.09
CA ALA A 59 -28.02 46.74 2.11
C ALA A 59 -26.57 46.38 2.52
N THR A 60 -26.24 46.51 3.81
CA THR A 60 -24.92 46.18 4.32
C THR A 60 -24.68 44.65 4.23
N HIS A 61 -25.69 43.86 4.58
CA HIS A 61 -25.66 42.40 4.50
C HIS A 61 -25.50 41.91 3.05
N LEU A 62 -26.36 42.40 2.14
CA LEU A 62 -26.32 42.02 0.73
C LEU A 62 -25.04 42.51 0.02
N LEU A 63 -24.51 43.68 0.45
CA LEU A 63 -23.20 44.17 0.00
C LEU A 63 -22.09 43.18 0.37
N GLY A 64 -22.09 42.72 1.64
CA GLY A 64 -21.13 41.70 2.10
C GLY A 64 -21.18 40.44 1.26
N LEU A 65 -22.39 39.94 0.92
CA LEU A 65 -22.58 38.78 0.08
C LEU A 65 -22.10 39.01 -1.38
N SER A 66 -22.40 40.19 -1.94
CA SER A 66 -21.98 40.56 -3.30
C SER A 66 -20.45 40.65 -3.43
N VAL A 67 -19.81 41.24 -2.42
CA VAL A 67 -18.34 41.35 -2.32
C VAL A 67 -17.68 39.97 -2.14
N GLN A 68 -18.30 39.07 -1.35
CA GLN A 68 -17.87 37.70 -1.19
C GLN A 68 -17.83 36.96 -2.54
N GLN A 69 -18.88 37.09 -3.35
CA GLN A 69 -18.94 36.50 -4.69
C GLN A 69 -17.89 37.09 -5.64
N GLY A 70 -17.45 38.31 -5.40
CA GLY A 70 -16.32 38.94 -6.08
C GLY A 70 -14.94 38.51 -5.57
N GLY A 71 -14.85 37.58 -4.63
CA GLY A 71 -13.59 37.02 -4.08
C GLY A 71 -12.89 37.92 -3.04
N ARG A 72 -13.46 39.05 -2.66
CA ARG A 72 -12.88 39.99 -1.69
C ARG A 72 -13.31 39.62 -0.27
N LEU A 73 -12.73 38.54 0.24
CA LEU A 73 -13.19 37.92 1.50
C LEU A 73 -12.99 38.80 2.75
N ASP A 74 -11.88 39.54 2.86
CA ASP A 74 -11.62 40.41 4.00
C ASP A 74 -12.60 41.58 4.03
N GLU A 75 -12.95 42.18 2.90
CA GLU A 75 -13.95 43.23 2.79
C GLU A 75 -15.36 42.67 3.13
N ALA A 76 -15.67 41.47 2.63
CA ALA A 76 -16.92 40.79 2.93
C ALA A 76 -17.07 40.49 4.44
N GLN A 77 -16.00 40.09 5.12
CA GLN A 77 -15.96 39.89 6.56
C GLN A 77 -16.35 41.20 7.30
N GLN A 78 -15.66 42.31 6.99
CA GLN A 78 -15.93 43.60 7.63
C GLN A 78 -17.37 44.07 7.43
N LEU A 79 -17.90 43.86 6.22
CA LEU A 79 -19.29 44.26 5.92
C LEU A 79 -20.32 43.40 6.65
N LEU A 80 -20.11 42.11 6.77
CA LEU A 80 -20.99 41.21 7.49
C LEU A 80 -20.88 41.40 9.00
N GLU A 81 -19.70 41.68 9.55
CA GLU A 81 -19.52 42.08 10.95
C GLU A 81 -20.29 43.39 11.25
N ARG A 82 -20.23 44.37 10.33
CA ARG A 82 -21.02 45.62 10.43
C ARG A 82 -22.53 45.34 10.36
N ALA A 83 -22.97 44.43 9.46
CA ALA A 83 -24.40 44.06 9.41
C ALA A 83 -24.86 43.44 10.72
N ILE A 84 -24.06 42.56 11.34
CA ILE A 84 -24.33 41.97 12.66
C ILE A 84 -24.37 43.07 13.77
N ALA A 85 -23.49 44.06 13.68
CA ALA A 85 -23.53 45.18 14.62
C ALA A 85 -24.83 46.00 14.50
N ILE A 86 -25.41 46.10 13.29
CA ILE A 86 -26.71 46.78 13.06
C ILE A 86 -27.88 45.91 13.56
N ASP A 87 -27.90 44.62 13.22
CA ASP A 87 -28.89 43.65 13.72
C ASP A 87 -28.22 42.37 14.26
N PRO A 88 -27.93 42.33 15.58
CA PRO A 88 -27.31 41.17 16.22
C PRO A 88 -28.20 39.92 16.29
N ARG A 89 -29.49 40.01 15.91
CA ARG A 89 -30.44 38.90 15.93
C ARG A 89 -30.62 38.24 14.56
N SER A 90 -29.95 38.73 13.54
CA SER A 90 -30.02 38.12 12.23
C SER A 90 -29.23 36.80 12.21
N HIS A 91 -29.95 35.68 12.27
CA HIS A 91 -29.34 34.34 12.12
C HIS A 91 -28.67 34.13 10.74
N GLU A 92 -29.21 34.80 9.71
CA GLU A 92 -28.65 34.73 8.34
C GLU A 92 -27.31 35.46 8.23
N ALA A 93 -27.18 36.66 8.88
CA ALA A 93 -25.90 37.37 8.86
C ALA A 93 -24.79 36.60 9.58
N HIS A 94 -25.09 35.97 10.72
CA HIS A 94 -24.16 35.11 11.41
C HIS A 94 -23.77 33.89 10.55
N HIS A 95 -24.75 33.24 9.91
CA HIS A 95 -24.48 32.11 9.00
C HIS A 95 -23.60 32.54 7.82
N ASN A 96 -23.87 33.66 7.19
CA ASN A 96 -23.11 34.13 6.04
C ASN A 96 -21.70 34.60 6.42
N LEU A 97 -21.52 35.21 7.60
CA LEU A 97 -20.19 35.53 8.12
C LEU A 97 -19.38 34.25 8.37
N ALA A 98 -20.02 33.19 8.88
CA ALA A 98 -19.37 31.91 9.06
C ALA A 98 -18.90 31.30 7.73
N ALA A 99 -19.68 31.45 6.65
CA ALA A 99 -19.26 31.00 5.31
C ALA A 99 -18.01 31.76 4.80
N VAL A 100 -17.91 33.05 5.10
CA VAL A 100 -16.70 33.85 4.81
C VAL A 100 -15.53 33.38 5.66
N HIS A 101 -15.73 33.13 6.95
CA HIS A 101 -14.66 32.57 7.81
C HIS A 101 -14.18 31.21 7.36
N LEU A 102 -15.06 30.32 6.89
CA LEU A 102 -14.67 29.03 6.28
C LEU A 102 -13.76 29.24 5.07
N SER A 103 -14.12 30.18 4.18
CA SER A 103 -13.32 30.52 3.00
C SER A 103 -11.96 31.13 3.37
N LEU A 104 -11.86 31.81 4.49
CA LEU A 104 -10.62 32.36 5.06
C LEU A 104 -9.85 31.34 5.93
N GLN A 105 -10.31 30.10 6.03
CA GLN A 105 -9.77 29.04 6.88
C GLN A 105 -9.76 29.39 8.39
N LYS A 106 -10.63 30.28 8.84
CA LYS A 106 -10.83 30.68 10.24
C LYS A 106 -11.91 29.80 10.89
N PHE A 107 -11.59 28.50 11.09
CA PHE A 107 -12.57 27.47 11.42
C PHE A 107 -13.27 27.69 12.77
N GLU A 108 -12.53 28.08 13.81
CA GLU A 108 -13.10 28.40 15.13
C GLU A 108 -14.06 29.60 15.08
N ALA A 109 -13.72 30.63 14.29
CA ALA A 109 -14.61 31.80 14.11
C ALA A 109 -15.86 31.39 13.32
N ALA A 110 -15.72 30.56 12.30
CA ALA A 110 -16.86 30.00 11.57
C ALA A 110 -17.78 29.20 12.49
N ARG A 111 -17.22 28.34 13.33
CA ARG A 111 -17.95 27.56 14.34
C ARG A 111 -18.76 28.48 15.27
N ALA A 112 -18.11 29.48 15.87
CA ALA A 112 -18.78 30.42 16.81
C ALA A 112 -19.93 31.16 16.14
N CYS A 113 -19.77 31.61 14.89
CA CYS A 113 -20.82 32.27 14.13
C CYS A 113 -21.99 31.33 13.82
N GLN A 114 -21.75 30.08 13.47
CA GLN A 114 -22.82 29.09 13.21
C GLN A 114 -23.55 28.71 14.50
N GLU A 115 -22.84 28.53 15.62
CA GLU A 115 -23.45 28.30 16.95
C GLU A 115 -24.36 29.45 17.32
N ARG A 116 -23.97 30.69 17.05
CA ARG A 116 -24.80 31.87 17.26
C ARG A 116 -26.04 31.89 16.38
N ALA A 117 -25.89 31.54 15.08
CA ALA A 117 -27.03 31.43 14.16
C ALA A 117 -28.05 30.36 14.63
N ILE A 118 -27.57 29.20 15.09
CA ILE A 118 -28.41 28.12 15.64
C ILE A 118 -29.06 28.53 16.94
N ALA A 119 -28.38 29.29 17.84
CA ALA A 119 -28.97 29.79 19.07
C ALA A 119 -30.13 30.76 18.79
N LEU A 120 -30.04 31.54 17.70
CA LEU A 120 -31.10 32.43 17.26
C LEU A 120 -32.25 31.70 16.57
N LYS A 121 -31.93 30.66 15.79
CA LYS A 121 -32.89 29.82 15.05
C LYS A 121 -32.47 28.35 15.09
N PRO A 122 -32.93 27.58 16.09
CA PRO A 122 -32.48 26.19 16.29
C PRO A 122 -32.78 25.24 15.11
N ASN A 123 -33.83 25.46 14.36
CA ASN A 123 -34.24 24.68 13.20
C ASN A 123 -33.89 25.39 11.88
N PHE A 124 -32.61 25.74 11.73
CA PHE A 124 -32.08 26.39 10.53
C PHE A 124 -31.08 25.43 9.81
N PRO A 125 -31.52 24.62 8.82
CA PRO A 125 -30.69 23.62 8.15
C PRO A 125 -29.38 24.18 7.59
N PRO A 126 -29.31 25.39 6.97
CA PRO A 126 -28.04 25.92 6.48
C PRO A 126 -27.01 26.15 7.58
N ALA A 127 -27.41 26.62 8.77
CA ALA A 127 -26.46 26.83 9.87
C ALA A 127 -26.00 25.50 10.49
N LEU A 128 -26.88 24.50 10.58
CA LEU A 128 -26.53 23.16 11.03
C LEU A 128 -25.51 22.53 10.08
N ALA A 129 -25.75 22.58 8.77
CA ALA A 129 -24.81 22.08 7.76
C ALA A 129 -23.50 22.88 7.77
N GLY A 130 -23.57 24.20 7.91
CA GLY A 130 -22.40 25.07 8.01
C GLY A 130 -21.54 24.81 9.25
N LEU A 131 -22.15 24.50 10.39
CA LEU A 131 -21.44 24.08 11.60
C LEU A 131 -20.78 22.71 11.36
N GLY A 132 -21.49 21.76 10.73
CA GLY A 132 -20.92 20.50 10.31
C GLY A 132 -19.68 20.68 9.41
N ASN A 133 -19.74 21.62 8.46
CA ASN A 133 -18.61 21.94 7.60
C ASN A 133 -17.40 22.46 8.41
N ALA A 134 -17.63 23.36 9.37
CA ALA A 134 -16.56 23.88 10.23
C ALA A 134 -15.92 22.76 11.06
N LEU A 135 -16.72 21.90 11.68
CA LEU A 135 -16.23 20.77 12.47
C LEU A 135 -15.47 19.75 11.62
N LEU A 136 -15.93 19.49 10.41
CA LEU A 136 -15.22 18.60 9.49
C LEU A 136 -13.82 19.13 9.13
N GLN A 137 -13.70 20.44 8.88
CA GLN A 137 -12.40 21.10 8.66
C GLN A 137 -11.51 21.12 9.92
N MET A 138 -12.11 21.04 11.11
CA MET A 138 -11.41 20.89 12.39
C MET A 138 -11.06 19.43 12.73
N ASN A 139 -11.26 18.49 11.80
CA ASN A 139 -11.04 17.06 11.96
C ASN A 139 -11.92 16.42 13.06
N LEU A 140 -13.17 16.83 13.15
CA LEU A 140 -14.19 16.33 14.09
C LEU A 140 -15.38 15.72 13.32
N PRO A 141 -15.16 14.66 12.53
CA PRO A 141 -16.17 14.13 11.61
C PRO A 141 -17.40 13.53 12.31
N GLU A 142 -17.26 12.88 13.48
CA GLU A 142 -18.42 12.36 14.23
C GLU A 142 -19.42 13.46 14.59
N GLN A 143 -18.91 14.57 15.14
CA GLN A 143 -19.75 15.70 15.51
C GLN A 143 -20.38 16.37 14.28
N ALA A 144 -19.66 16.41 13.17
CA ALA A 144 -20.18 16.92 11.90
C ALA A 144 -21.36 16.06 11.38
N ILE A 145 -21.26 14.74 11.45
CA ILE A 145 -22.32 13.80 11.03
C ILE A 145 -23.62 14.07 11.81
N GLU A 146 -23.56 14.23 13.13
CA GLU A 146 -24.74 14.53 13.95
C GLU A 146 -25.47 15.80 13.48
N LEU A 147 -24.72 16.80 13.07
CA LEU A 147 -25.29 18.06 12.58
C LEU A 147 -25.87 17.93 11.17
N TYR A 148 -25.20 17.19 10.30
CA TYR A 148 -25.75 16.88 8.97
C TYR A 148 -27.02 16.04 9.07
N ASP A 149 -27.08 15.06 9.98
CA ASP A 149 -28.28 14.27 10.24
C ASP A 149 -29.46 15.14 10.67
N ARG A 150 -29.23 16.13 11.59
CA ARG A 150 -30.23 17.10 11.98
C ARG A 150 -30.66 18.02 10.82
N ALA A 151 -29.69 18.47 10.00
CA ALA A 151 -29.98 19.31 8.83
C ALA A 151 -30.84 18.56 7.81
N VAL A 152 -30.51 17.30 7.52
CA VAL A 152 -31.24 16.43 6.59
C VAL A 152 -32.60 16.00 7.17
N ALA A 153 -32.74 15.84 8.49
CA ALA A 153 -34.02 15.56 9.11
C ALA A 153 -35.00 16.74 8.95
N LEU A 154 -34.50 17.98 9.00
CA LEU A 154 -35.30 19.20 8.78
C LEU A 154 -35.54 19.48 7.29
N LYS A 155 -34.57 19.13 6.42
CA LYS A 155 -34.66 19.34 4.98
C LYS A 155 -34.10 18.08 4.27
N PRO A 156 -34.97 17.09 3.99
CA PRO A 156 -34.56 15.82 3.38
C PRO A 156 -33.94 15.94 1.97
N ASP A 157 -34.34 16.95 1.21
CA ASP A 157 -33.87 17.33 -0.13
C ASP A 157 -32.71 18.35 -0.06
N TYR A 158 -31.65 18.03 0.69
CA TYR A 158 -30.49 18.88 0.85
C TYR A 158 -29.19 18.19 0.34
N PRO A 159 -28.95 18.22 -0.98
CA PRO A 159 -27.83 17.49 -1.59
C PRO A 159 -26.45 17.82 -1.00
N ASP A 160 -26.18 19.12 -0.73
CA ASP A 160 -24.91 19.54 -0.16
C ASP A 160 -24.65 18.95 1.23
N ALA A 161 -25.70 18.94 2.10
CA ALA A 161 -25.58 18.36 3.44
C ALA A 161 -25.40 16.83 3.38
N LEU A 162 -26.10 16.16 2.47
CA LEU A 162 -25.94 14.72 2.22
C LEU A 162 -24.54 14.40 1.68
N CYS A 163 -24.03 15.20 0.74
CA CYS A 163 -22.69 15.06 0.20
C CYS A 163 -21.63 15.22 1.29
N ASN A 164 -21.73 16.29 2.11
CA ASN A 164 -20.76 16.56 3.17
C ASN A 164 -20.84 15.53 4.30
N ARG A 165 -22.02 14.97 4.60
CA ARG A 165 -22.16 13.81 5.47
C ARG A 165 -21.38 12.61 4.92
N GLY A 166 -21.53 12.33 3.62
CA GLY A 166 -20.78 11.27 2.95
C GLY A 166 -19.27 11.48 3.03
N LEU A 167 -18.78 12.73 2.90
CA LEU A 167 -17.36 13.05 3.09
C LEU A 167 -16.90 12.83 4.54
N ALA A 168 -17.72 13.16 5.53
CA ALA A 168 -17.42 12.91 6.94
C ALA A 168 -17.39 11.40 7.27
N GLU A 169 -18.31 10.63 6.71
CA GLU A 169 -18.34 9.17 6.86
C GLU A 169 -17.15 8.50 6.18
N LEU A 170 -16.74 9.02 5.00
CA LEU A 170 -15.54 8.58 4.27
C LEU A 170 -14.27 8.84 5.11
N ALA A 171 -14.17 10.00 5.79
CA ALA A 171 -13.05 10.31 6.67
C ALA A 171 -12.93 9.33 7.86
N LEU A 172 -14.03 8.70 8.27
CA LEU A 172 -14.09 7.68 9.31
C LEU A 172 -13.96 6.25 8.79
N GLY A 173 -13.73 6.05 7.48
CA GLY A 173 -13.68 4.73 6.86
C GLY A 173 -15.05 4.02 6.82
N ARG A 174 -16.16 4.72 7.02
CA ARG A 174 -17.52 4.16 7.00
C ARG A 174 -18.06 4.12 5.56
N PHE A 175 -17.40 3.35 4.70
CA PHE A 175 -17.61 3.40 3.25
C PHE A 175 -19.04 3.13 2.80
N ASP A 176 -19.75 2.14 3.38
CA ASP A 176 -21.14 1.86 3.02
C ASP A 176 -22.10 2.99 3.37
N ARG A 177 -21.88 3.65 4.51
CA ARG A 177 -22.68 4.83 4.90
C ARG A 177 -22.37 6.03 4.02
N ALA A 178 -21.10 6.23 3.68
CA ALA A 178 -20.68 7.26 2.74
C ALA A 178 -21.33 7.06 1.37
N ARG A 179 -21.36 5.82 0.85
CA ARG A 179 -22.03 5.45 -0.40
C ARG A 179 -23.50 5.84 -0.37
N GLN A 180 -24.25 5.41 0.66
CA GLN A 180 -25.65 5.76 0.82
C GLN A 180 -25.89 7.27 0.86
N SER A 181 -25.02 8.02 1.51
CA SER A 181 -25.10 9.48 1.60
C SER A 181 -24.92 10.15 0.23
N PHE A 182 -23.92 9.71 -0.56
CA PHE A 182 -23.70 10.22 -1.92
C PHE A 182 -24.82 9.84 -2.88
N GLU A 183 -25.33 8.60 -2.81
CA GLU A 183 -26.45 8.14 -3.65
C GLU A 183 -27.73 8.95 -3.37
N ARG A 184 -28.01 9.25 -2.09
CA ARG A 184 -29.13 10.12 -1.73
C ARG A 184 -28.92 11.56 -2.23
N ALA A 185 -27.70 12.11 -2.16
CA ALA A 185 -27.41 13.42 -2.73
C ALA A 185 -27.66 13.45 -4.25
N LEU A 186 -27.23 12.41 -4.95
CA LEU A 186 -27.39 12.27 -6.39
C LEU A 186 -28.85 12.00 -6.81
N LEU A 187 -29.67 11.41 -5.94
CA LEU A 187 -31.12 11.25 -6.18
C LEU A 187 -31.81 12.61 -6.33
N PHE A 188 -31.42 13.60 -5.50
CA PHE A 188 -31.99 14.94 -5.57
C PHE A 188 -31.28 15.85 -6.58
N GLN A 189 -29.97 15.65 -6.77
CA GLN A 189 -29.18 16.41 -7.73
C GLN A 189 -28.23 15.48 -8.54
N PRO A 190 -28.69 14.86 -9.65
CA PRO A 190 -27.92 13.87 -10.42
C PRO A 190 -26.60 14.40 -10.97
N ARG A 191 -26.45 15.72 -11.14
CA ARG A 191 -25.23 16.37 -11.63
C ARG A 191 -24.42 17.05 -10.51
N HIS A 192 -24.51 16.56 -9.28
CA HIS A 192 -23.71 17.06 -8.15
C HIS A 192 -22.27 16.52 -8.26
N ALA A 193 -21.36 17.31 -8.78
CA ALA A 193 -19.99 16.87 -9.12
C ALA A 193 -19.24 16.30 -7.90
N GLU A 194 -19.30 16.95 -6.73
CA GLU A 194 -18.62 16.48 -5.52
C GLU A 194 -19.19 15.14 -5.00
N ALA A 195 -20.50 14.92 -5.11
CA ALA A 195 -21.11 13.65 -4.73
C ALA A 195 -20.73 12.52 -5.70
N LEU A 196 -20.60 12.82 -7.00
CA LEU A 196 -20.08 11.86 -7.99
C LEU A 196 -18.61 11.52 -7.71
N ILE A 197 -17.78 12.50 -7.37
CA ILE A 197 -16.38 12.26 -6.98
C ILE A 197 -16.35 11.39 -5.71
N GLY A 198 -17.14 11.75 -4.68
CA GLY A 198 -17.23 10.98 -3.44
C GLY A 198 -17.69 9.54 -3.67
N LYS A 199 -18.70 9.31 -4.53
CA LYS A 199 -19.14 7.96 -4.93
C LYS A 199 -18.02 7.21 -5.64
N GLY A 200 -17.26 7.86 -6.52
CA GLY A 200 -16.10 7.28 -7.19
C GLY A 200 -15.00 6.89 -6.20
N VAL A 201 -14.71 7.74 -5.23
CA VAL A 201 -13.72 7.45 -4.17
C VAL A 201 -14.15 6.25 -3.34
N VAL A 202 -15.41 6.20 -2.89
CA VAL A 202 -15.95 5.04 -2.16
C VAL A 202 -15.87 3.77 -3.01
N GLY A 203 -16.18 3.85 -4.30
CA GLY A 203 -16.04 2.72 -5.21
C GLY A 203 -14.59 2.21 -5.31
N ILE A 204 -13.59 3.11 -5.28
CA ILE A 204 -12.17 2.70 -5.23
C ILE A 204 -11.87 1.98 -3.91
N GLU A 205 -12.30 2.53 -2.76
CA GLU A 205 -12.03 1.95 -1.44
C GLU A 205 -12.70 0.56 -1.26
N LEU A 206 -13.94 0.43 -1.75
CA LEU A 206 -14.68 -0.84 -1.76
C LEU A 206 -14.29 -1.76 -2.92
N LYS A 207 -13.34 -1.33 -3.77
CA LYS A 207 -12.88 -2.03 -4.98
C LYS A 207 -14.01 -2.31 -6.01
N HIS A 208 -15.08 -1.53 -5.98
CA HIS A 208 -16.16 -1.54 -6.97
C HIS A 208 -15.76 -0.64 -8.16
N TYR A 209 -14.75 -1.09 -8.91
CA TYR A 209 -14.06 -0.24 -9.90
C TYR A 209 -14.95 0.20 -11.06
N ASP A 210 -15.88 -0.63 -11.53
CA ASP A 210 -16.82 -0.27 -12.61
C ASP A 210 -17.74 0.88 -12.18
N GLU A 211 -18.24 0.85 -10.94
CA GLU A 211 -19.04 1.94 -10.38
C GLU A 211 -18.21 3.21 -10.18
N ALA A 212 -16.96 3.07 -9.75
CA ALA A 212 -16.02 4.17 -9.58
C ALA A 212 -15.72 4.84 -10.93
N GLU A 213 -15.46 4.05 -11.99
CA GLU A 213 -15.17 4.56 -13.33
C GLU A 213 -16.37 5.32 -13.90
N ALA A 214 -17.58 4.78 -13.77
CA ALA A 214 -18.80 5.46 -14.21
C ALA A 214 -19.04 6.77 -13.46
N ALA A 215 -18.87 6.80 -12.13
CA ALA A 215 -19.07 7.98 -11.32
C ALA A 215 -18.05 9.08 -11.61
N LEU A 216 -16.75 8.74 -11.71
CA LEU A 216 -15.69 9.71 -12.04
C LEU A 216 -15.81 10.22 -13.49
N ALA A 217 -16.23 9.38 -14.44
CA ALA A 217 -16.50 9.81 -15.80
C ALA A 217 -17.66 10.84 -15.87
N ALA A 218 -18.74 10.59 -15.11
CA ALA A 218 -19.85 11.53 -15.00
C ALA A 218 -19.42 12.86 -14.36
N ALA A 219 -18.57 12.80 -13.31
CA ALA A 219 -18.01 14.00 -12.69
C ALA A 219 -17.11 14.78 -13.67
N PHE A 220 -16.31 14.07 -14.49
CA PHE A 220 -15.42 14.68 -15.47
C PHE A 220 -16.20 15.42 -16.58
N ALA A 221 -17.33 14.88 -17.00
CA ALA A 221 -18.22 15.56 -17.95
C ALA A 221 -18.80 16.87 -17.40
N ILE A 222 -18.84 17.06 -16.09
CA ILE A 222 -19.34 18.27 -15.43
C ILE A 222 -18.20 19.27 -15.18
N ARG A 223 -17.03 18.79 -14.71
CA ARG A 223 -15.87 19.61 -14.31
C ARG A 223 -14.54 19.00 -14.80
N PRO A 224 -14.21 19.08 -16.07
CA PRO A 224 -13.00 18.44 -16.62
C PRO A 224 -11.69 19.05 -16.07
N GLY A 225 -11.70 20.29 -15.59
CA GLY A 225 -10.53 20.98 -15.01
C GLY A 225 -10.37 20.85 -13.50
N SER A 226 -10.95 19.83 -12.85
CA SER A 226 -10.82 19.65 -11.41
C SER A 226 -9.57 18.81 -11.07
N ALA A 227 -8.58 19.41 -10.39
CA ALA A 227 -7.38 18.72 -9.95
C ALA A 227 -7.70 17.50 -9.05
N LYS A 228 -8.67 17.64 -8.13
CA LYS A 228 -9.12 16.54 -7.27
C LYS A 228 -9.68 15.38 -8.08
N LEU A 229 -10.51 15.66 -9.06
CA LEU A 229 -11.10 14.64 -9.92
C LEU A 229 -10.04 13.88 -10.72
N LEU A 230 -9.09 14.60 -11.34
CA LEU A 230 -7.94 14.00 -12.03
C LEU A 230 -7.13 13.10 -11.08
N ALA A 231 -6.85 13.56 -9.85
CA ALA A 231 -6.14 12.77 -8.86
C ALA A 231 -6.88 11.47 -8.47
N HIS A 232 -8.20 11.52 -8.30
CA HIS A 232 -8.99 10.31 -8.00
C HIS A 232 -9.11 9.38 -9.22
N ARG A 233 -9.16 9.93 -10.45
CA ARG A 233 -9.10 9.12 -11.66
C ARG A 233 -7.74 8.44 -11.81
N GLY A 234 -6.66 9.14 -11.47
CA GLY A 234 -5.32 8.54 -11.40
C GLY A 234 -5.26 7.38 -10.39
N ARG A 235 -5.85 7.53 -9.20
CA ARG A 235 -5.96 6.45 -8.22
C ARG A 235 -6.73 5.24 -8.78
N LEU A 236 -7.84 5.47 -9.47
CA LEU A 236 -8.60 4.41 -10.11
C LEU A 236 -7.79 3.70 -11.20
N ASN A 237 -7.13 4.46 -12.08
CA ASN A 237 -6.27 3.89 -13.12
C ASN A 237 -5.15 3.05 -12.52
N PHE A 238 -4.54 3.50 -11.41
CA PHE A 238 -3.53 2.72 -10.71
C PHE A 238 -4.09 1.43 -10.13
N ALA A 239 -5.27 1.48 -9.48
CA ALA A 239 -5.96 0.30 -8.96
C ALA A 239 -6.37 -0.71 -10.06
N LEU A 240 -6.61 -0.22 -11.29
CA LEU A 240 -6.88 -1.02 -12.48
C LEU A 240 -5.61 -1.51 -13.20
N SER A 241 -4.43 -1.34 -12.58
CA SER A 241 -3.13 -1.71 -13.18
C SER A 241 -2.84 -0.99 -14.51
N ARG A 242 -3.21 0.29 -14.60
CA ARG A 242 -2.96 1.20 -15.75
C ARG A 242 -1.98 2.32 -15.31
N PRO A 243 -0.70 2.01 -14.99
CA PRO A 243 0.20 2.97 -14.33
C PRO A 243 0.55 4.18 -15.21
N GLU A 244 0.65 4.03 -16.52
CA GLU A 244 0.96 5.14 -17.43
C GLU A 244 -0.19 6.17 -17.47
N GLN A 245 -1.44 5.70 -17.47
CA GLN A 245 -2.62 6.56 -17.42
C GLN A 245 -2.75 7.23 -16.04
N ALA A 246 -2.44 6.50 -14.98
CA ALA A 246 -2.42 7.05 -13.64
C ALA A 246 -1.38 8.16 -13.49
N ALA A 247 -0.15 7.97 -14.00
CA ALA A 247 0.90 8.97 -14.01
C ALA A 247 0.47 10.25 -14.74
N ALA A 248 -0.11 10.11 -15.92
CA ALA A 248 -0.62 11.24 -16.71
C ALA A 248 -1.72 12.04 -15.97
N ASP A 249 -2.62 11.35 -15.28
CA ASP A 249 -3.67 11.97 -14.49
C ASP A 249 -3.13 12.72 -13.27
N PHE A 250 -2.14 12.16 -12.56
CA PHE A 250 -1.50 12.83 -11.45
C PHE A 250 -0.68 14.05 -11.90
N ASP A 251 0.03 13.95 -13.02
CA ASP A 251 0.76 15.08 -13.60
C ASP A 251 -0.20 16.21 -13.99
N ALA A 252 -1.32 15.90 -14.63
CA ALA A 252 -2.36 16.87 -14.96
C ALA A 252 -2.99 17.50 -13.70
N ALA A 253 -3.22 16.72 -12.66
CA ALA A 253 -3.71 17.22 -11.37
C ALA A 253 -2.72 18.19 -10.72
N LEU A 254 -1.43 17.86 -10.72
CA LEU A 254 -0.36 18.68 -10.14
C LEU A 254 -0.07 19.95 -10.96
N ALA A 255 -0.28 19.91 -12.27
CA ALA A 255 -0.22 21.11 -13.11
C ALA A 255 -1.29 22.15 -12.72
N LEU A 256 -2.46 21.69 -12.27
CA LEU A 256 -3.55 22.56 -11.79
C LEU A 256 -3.39 22.93 -10.31
N SER A 257 -2.87 22.04 -9.48
CA SER A 257 -2.69 22.23 -8.06
C SER A 257 -1.39 21.52 -7.60
N PRO A 258 -0.24 22.22 -7.61
CA PRO A 258 1.08 21.62 -7.36
C PRO A 258 1.27 20.97 -5.99
N LYS A 259 0.46 21.38 -5.01
CA LYS A 259 0.53 20.91 -3.62
C LYS A 259 -0.61 19.94 -3.24
N LEU A 260 -1.31 19.39 -4.23
CA LEU A 260 -2.42 18.47 -3.97
C LEU A 260 -1.89 17.13 -3.42
N GLU A 261 -2.06 16.91 -2.12
CA GLU A 261 -1.54 15.75 -1.38
C GLU A 261 -1.90 14.40 -2.04
N VAL A 262 -3.17 14.22 -2.44
CA VAL A 262 -3.63 12.98 -3.09
C VAL A 262 -2.89 12.72 -4.40
N ALA A 263 -2.59 13.77 -5.16
CA ALA A 263 -1.87 13.64 -6.43
C ALA A 263 -0.37 13.40 -6.23
N LEU A 264 0.26 14.07 -5.27
CA LEU A 264 1.68 13.85 -4.90
C LEU A 264 1.88 12.42 -4.40
N ARG A 265 1.01 11.96 -3.50
CA ARG A 265 1.02 10.59 -3.00
C ARG A 265 0.86 9.58 -4.14
N GLY A 266 -0.17 9.74 -4.97
CA GLY A 266 -0.41 8.84 -6.10
C GLY A 266 0.73 8.83 -7.11
N LYS A 267 1.35 9.99 -7.36
CA LYS A 267 2.54 10.09 -8.21
C LYS A 267 3.73 9.30 -7.64
N ALA A 268 3.96 9.39 -6.32
CA ALA A 268 5.01 8.62 -5.65
C ALA A 268 4.75 7.10 -5.73
N GLU A 269 3.52 6.67 -5.48
CA GLU A 269 3.11 5.25 -5.56
C GLU A 269 3.28 4.68 -6.98
N VAL A 270 2.83 5.42 -8.00
CA VAL A 270 2.98 5.03 -9.40
C VAL A 270 4.45 5.01 -9.82
N ALA A 271 5.22 6.03 -9.47
CA ALA A 271 6.65 6.09 -9.79
C ALA A 271 7.41 4.89 -9.19
N LEU A 272 7.12 4.52 -7.94
CA LEU A 272 7.69 3.31 -7.32
C LEU A 272 7.30 2.02 -8.07
N SER A 273 6.04 1.90 -8.47
CA SER A 273 5.56 0.71 -9.21
C SER A 273 6.20 0.58 -10.60
N MET A 274 6.53 1.72 -11.22
CA MET A 274 7.22 1.78 -12.52
C MET A 274 8.75 1.70 -12.39
N GLY A 275 9.29 1.56 -11.16
CA GLY A 275 10.72 1.53 -10.90
C GLY A 275 11.42 2.89 -11.06
N ASN A 276 10.69 4.00 -11.06
CA ASN A 276 11.25 5.36 -11.15
C ASN A 276 11.45 5.95 -9.74
N THR A 277 12.53 5.52 -9.09
CA THR A 277 12.84 5.90 -7.70
C THR A 277 13.10 7.40 -7.55
N ALA A 278 13.73 8.03 -8.53
CA ALA A 278 14.01 9.46 -8.50
C ALA A 278 12.73 10.31 -8.44
N GLN A 279 11.75 10.01 -9.28
CA GLN A 279 10.45 10.69 -9.27
C GLN A 279 9.66 10.44 -7.98
N ALA A 280 9.73 9.24 -7.44
CA ALA A 280 9.09 8.91 -6.19
C ALA A 280 9.66 9.75 -5.03
N ILE A 281 10.99 9.90 -4.94
CA ILE A 281 11.65 10.74 -3.93
C ILE A 281 11.19 12.19 -4.04
N LEU A 282 11.17 12.76 -5.25
CA LEU A 282 10.71 14.14 -5.48
C LEU A 282 9.28 14.35 -4.99
N ALA A 283 8.38 13.44 -5.31
CA ALA A 283 6.98 13.52 -4.88
C ALA A 283 6.83 13.37 -3.36
N CYS A 284 7.57 12.46 -2.74
CA CYS A 284 7.57 12.29 -1.27
C CYS A 284 8.15 13.50 -0.55
N THR A 285 9.22 14.10 -1.08
CA THR A 285 9.81 15.32 -0.52
C THR A 285 8.81 16.47 -0.55
N ALA A 286 8.12 16.68 -1.67
CA ALA A 286 7.07 17.69 -1.78
C ALA A 286 5.91 17.43 -0.80
N LEU A 287 5.55 16.16 -0.56
CA LEU A 287 4.56 15.79 0.48
C LEU A 287 5.02 16.19 1.89
N LEU A 288 6.29 15.98 2.22
CA LEU A 288 6.84 16.31 3.54
C LEU A 288 7.05 17.81 3.73
N GLU A 289 7.29 18.57 2.67
CA GLU A 289 7.30 20.04 2.72
C GLU A 289 5.91 20.60 3.11
N GLU A 290 4.83 19.99 2.60
CA GLU A 290 3.46 20.39 2.95
C GLU A 290 3.00 19.81 4.31
N ASN A 291 3.38 18.58 4.62
CA ASN A 291 3.03 17.89 5.86
C ASN A 291 4.24 17.10 6.40
N PRO A 292 5.08 17.71 7.24
CA PRO A 292 6.28 17.07 7.83
C PRO A 292 5.97 15.82 8.68
N ARG A 293 4.71 15.62 9.08
CA ARG A 293 4.24 14.46 9.83
C ARG A 293 3.41 13.48 8.99
N SER A 294 3.68 13.37 7.70
CA SER A 294 3.02 12.40 6.83
C SER A 294 3.66 11.02 6.97
N ALA A 295 3.02 10.13 7.74
CA ALA A 295 3.45 8.73 7.87
C ALA A 295 3.52 8.01 6.52
N ILE A 296 2.60 8.35 5.61
CA ILE A 296 2.56 7.76 4.25
C ILE A 296 3.78 8.18 3.43
N ALA A 297 4.14 9.47 3.44
CA ALA A 297 5.31 9.96 2.71
C ALA A 297 6.60 9.34 3.22
N LEU A 298 6.75 9.23 4.55
CA LEU A 298 7.89 8.55 5.18
C LEU A 298 7.95 7.06 4.79
N ALA A 299 6.80 6.37 4.76
CA ALA A 299 6.73 4.98 4.34
C ALA A 299 7.06 4.77 2.86
N LEU A 300 6.70 5.71 1.99
CA LEU A 300 7.09 5.69 0.57
C LEU A 300 8.57 5.97 0.37
N LEU A 301 9.14 6.96 1.10
CA LEU A 301 10.58 7.22 1.11
C LEU A 301 11.37 5.99 1.56
N SER A 302 10.90 5.31 2.60
CA SER A 302 11.52 4.06 3.04
C SER A 302 11.65 3.05 1.89
N SER A 303 10.62 2.93 1.04
CA SER A 303 10.68 2.06 -0.15
C SER A 303 11.68 2.58 -1.19
N CYS A 304 11.81 3.90 -1.35
CA CYS A 304 12.79 4.49 -2.24
C CYS A 304 14.23 4.18 -1.81
N PHE A 305 14.52 4.32 -0.51
CA PHE A 305 15.83 3.97 0.03
C PHE A 305 16.13 2.47 -0.08
N ALA A 306 15.13 1.63 0.20
CA ALA A 306 15.28 0.19 0.02
C ALA A 306 15.59 -0.19 -1.46
N ASN A 307 14.98 0.47 -2.44
CA ASN A 307 15.27 0.24 -3.87
C ASN A 307 16.72 0.60 -4.23
N GLN A 308 17.34 1.53 -3.52
CA GLN A 308 18.75 1.91 -3.68
C GLN A 308 19.71 0.98 -2.91
N GLY A 309 19.18 0.08 -2.08
CA GLY A 309 19.97 -0.80 -1.19
C GLY A 309 20.33 -0.16 0.15
N GLU A 310 19.79 1.02 0.45
CA GLU A 310 20.01 1.80 1.68
C GLU A 310 19.02 1.34 2.79
N ILE A 311 19.17 0.11 3.25
CA ILE A 311 18.18 -0.52 4.15
C ILE A 311 18.11 0.14 5.53
N ALA A 312 19.25 0.57 6.08
CA ALA A 312 19.27 1.28 7.36
C ALA A 312 18.45 2.58 7.30
N ALA A 313 18.65 3.40 6.27
CA ALA A 313 17.87 4.62 6.03
C ALA A 313 16.39 4.31 5.78
N ALA A 314 16.10 3.21 5.09
CA ALA A 314 14.71 2.76 4.88
C ALA A 314 14.01 2.46 6.21
N ILE A 315 14.69 1.81 7.15
CA ILE A 315 14.15 1.49 8.49
C ILE A 315 14.00 2.76 9.33
N GLU A 316 14.95 3.69 9.28
CA GLU A 316 14.84 4.99 9.98
C GLU A 316 13.56 5.75 9.57
N HIS A 317 13.26 5.78 8.28
CA HIS A 317 12.03 6.40 7.76
C HIS A 317 10.77 5.65 8.20
N LEU A 318 10.81 4.31 8.29
CA LEU A 318 9.70 3.52 8.84
C LEU A 318 9.51 3.75 10.33
N ASP A 319 10.58 3.89 11.09
CA ASP A 319 10.50 4.21 12.52
C ASP A 319 9.88 5.59 12.74
N ALA A 320 10.26 6.57 11.93
CA ALA A 320 9.60 7.88 11.94
C ALA A 320 8.10 7.80 11.57
N ALA A 321 7.74 6.97 10.58
CA ALA A 321 6.35 6.73 10.22
C ALA A 321 5.56 6.04 11.35
N LEU A 322 6.13 5.02 11.98
CA LEU A 322 5.54 4.31 13.11
C LEU A 322 5.42 5.15 14.38
N ALA A 323 6.32 6.12 14.60
CA ALA A 323 6.18 7.09 15.68
C ALA A 323 4.94 7.99 15.51
N ILE A 324 4.47 8.18 14.28
CA ILE A 324 3.26 8.93 13.96
C ILE A 324 2.01 8.02 13.99
N ALA A 325 2.14 6.80 13.46
CA ALA A 325 1.06 5.83 13.29
C ALA A 325 1.48 4.43 13.79
N PRO A 326 1.54 4.20 15.12
CA PRO A 326 2.15 3.01 15.71
C PRO A 326 1.38 1.70 15.48
N ASP A 327 0.06 1.78 15.28
CA ASP A 327 -0.82 0.62 15.14
C ASP A 327 -1.16 0.31 13.66
N GLN A 328 -0.33 0.76 12.70
CA GLN A 328 -0.55 0.48 11.27
C GLN A 328 0.07 -0.88 10.87
N PRO A 329 -0.76 -1.90 10.54
CA PRO A 329 -0.26 -3.25 10.27
C PRO A 329 0.75 -3.30 9.13
N ASP A 330 0.52 -2.54 8.05
CA ASP A 330 1.38 -2.52 6.87
C ASP A 330 2.75 -1.91 7.15
N LEU A 331 2.84 -0.87 8.00
CA LEU A 331 4.11 -0.27 8.39
C LEU A 331 4.94 -1.22 9.25
N ILE A 332 4.28 -1.90 10.20
CA ILE A 332 4.94 -2.91 11.05
C ILE A 332 5.42 -4.07 10.18
N ALA A 333 4.58 -4.61 9.30
CA ALA A 333 4.94 -5.70 8.40
C ALA A 333 6.13 -5.32 7.48
N ARG A 334 6.12 -4.11 6.94
CA ARG A 334 7.23 -3.59 6.10
C ARG A 334 8.54 -3.48 6.88
N LYS A 335 8.49 -3.02 8.13
CA LYS A 335 9.67 -2.99 9.00
C LYS A 335 10.19 -4.41 9.27
N ILE A 336 9.32 -5.36 9.60
CA ILE A 336 9.66 -6.77 9.77
C ILE A 336 10.36 -7.30 8.51
N TYR A 337 9.82 -7.02 7.34
CA TYR A 337 10.40 -7.43 6.06
C TYR A 337 11.79 -6.82 5.83
N PHE A 338 12.01 -5.53 6.16
CA PHE A 338 13.32 -4.90 5.98
C PHE A 338 14.36 -5.34 7.00
N LEU A 339 13.96 -5.79 8.19
CA LEU A 339 14.89 -6.39 9.15
C LEU A 339 15.56 -7.65 8.59
N ASP A 340 14.92 -8.37 7.68
CA ASP A 340 15.51 -9.54 7.01
C ASP A 340 16.69 -9.19 6.08
N PHE A 341 16.92 -7.89 5.80
CA PHE A 341 18.02 -7.40 4.97
C PHE A 341 19.17 -6.78 5.81
N LEU A 342 19.07 -6.80 7.14
CA LEU A 342 20.13 -6.29 8.01
C LEU A 342 20.98 -7.42 8.55
N SER A 343 22.30 -7.28 8.46
CA SER A 343 23.27 -8.25 8.99
C SER A 343 23.21 -8.38 10.51
N GLU A 344 22.87 -7.29 11.20
CA GLU A 344 22.77 -7.21 12.67
C GLU A 344 21.46 -7.83 13.20
N ALA A 345 20.47 -8.10 12.33
CA ALA A 345 19.19 -8.68 12.72
C ALA A 345 19.27 -10.21 12.68
N ASP A 346 19.66 -10.82 13.79
CA ASP A 346 19.67 -12.27 13.98
C ASP A 346 18.24 -12.87 14.11
N PHE A 347 18.16 -14.19 14.28
CA PHE A 347 16.87 -14.88 14.49
C PHE A 347 16.07 -14.27 15.67
N ALA A 348 16.71 -13.91 16.76
CA ALA A 348 16.02 -13.40 17.95
C ALA A 348 15.39 -12.04 17.67
N VAL A 349 16.14 -11.12 17.04
CA VAL A 349 15.64 -9.79 16.64
C VAL A 349 14.50 -9.93 15.62
N GLN A 350 14.65 -10.77 14.60
CA GLN A 350 13.66 -10.99 13.57
C GLN A 350 12.36 -11.59 14.15
N GLN A 351 12.43 -12.58 15.02
CA GLN A 351 11.24 -13.20 15.63
C GLN A 351 10.58 -12.30 16.67
N ALA A 352 11.35 -11.50 17.42
CA ALA A 352 10.79 -10.49 18.32
C ALA A 352 9.97 -9.43 17.55
N ALA A 353 10.45 -8.98 16.38
CA ALA A 353 9.71 -8.06 15.54
C ALA A 353 8.39 -8.68 15.01
N ARG A 354 8.42 -9.96 14.61
CA ARG A 354 7.19 -10.67 14.17
C ARG A 354 6.20 -10.84 15.33
N LYS A 355 6.70 -11.18 16.50
CA LYS A 355 5.88 -11.23 17.72
C LYS A 355 5.26 -9.88 18.05
N SER A 356 5.96 -8.77 17.84
CA SER A 356 5.40 -7.43 18.09
C SER A 356 4.18 -7.14 17.22
N TRP A 357 4.15 -7.63 15.97
CA TRP A 357 2.96 -7.54 15.10
C TRP A 357 1.78 -8.31 15.72
N TRP A 358 2.05 -9.53 16.21
CA TRP A 358 1.01 -10.30 16.92
C TRP A 358 0.47 -9.54 18.12
N ASP A 359 1.34 -9.04 18.98
CA ASP A 359 0.96 -8.35 20.22
C ASP A 359 0.17 -7.04 19.92
N ALA A 360 0.56 -6.31 18.89
CA ALA A 360 -0.09 -5.05 18.52
C ALA A 360 -1.42 -5.25 17.78
N ILE A 361 -1.50 -6.24 16.89
CA ILE A 361 -2.60 -6.42 15.93
C ILE A 361 -3.31 -7.76 16.12
N GLY A 362 -2.59 -8.87 15.94
CA GLY A 362 -3.19 -10.21 15.84
C GLY A 362 -3.94 -10.64 17.10
N ALA A 363 -3.38 -10.39 18.28
CA ALA A 363 -3.97 -10.78 19.56
C ALA A 363 -5.30 -10.06 19.89
N ARG A 364 -5.57 -8.92 19.22
CA ARG A 364 -6.81 -8.14 19.40
C ARG A 364 -7.94 -8.62 18.49
N LEU A 365 -7.65 -9.46 17.51
CA LEU A 365 -8.63 -9.95 16.54
C LEU A 365 -9.40 -11.15 17.11
N PRO A 366 -10.74 -11.20 16.92
CA PRO A 366 -11.55 -12.28 17.44
C PRO A 366 -11.26 -13.59 16.70
N GLN A 367 -10.88 -14.64 17.43
CA GLN A 367 -10.71 -15.96 16.86
C GLN A 367 -12.06 -16.63 16.58
N ARG A 368 -12.14 -17.41 15.50
CA ARG A 368 -13.33 -18.14 15.09
C ARG A 368 -13.53 -19.40 15.96
N LYS A 369 -14.79 -19.69 16.28
CA LYS A 369 -15.19 -20.96 16.89
C LYS A 369 -15.60 -21.91 15.77
N LEU A 370 -14.66 -22.74 15.33
CA LEU A 370 -14.87 -23.64 14.21
C LEU A 370 -15.92 -24.72 14.52
N ALA A 371 -16.76 -25.03 13.53
CA ALA A 371 -17.65 -26.17 13.59
C ALA A 371 -16.82 -27.48 13.68
N PRO A 372 -17.35 -28.51 14.38
CA PRO A 372 -16.67 -29.81 14.48
C PRO A 372 -16.36 -30.39 13.10
N ARG A 373 -15.17 -30.95 12.95
CA ARG A 373 -14.73 -31.67 11.73
C ARG A 373 -14.96 -33.18 11.88
N GLN A 374 -15.13 -33.86 10.74
CA GLN A 374 -15.07 -35.32 10.73
C GLN A 374 -13.63 -35.77 11.02
N LEU A 375 -13.41 -36.43 12.16
CA LEU A 375 -12.10 -36.84 12.64
C LEU A 375 -11.69 -38.21 12.04
N ASP A 376 -11.64 -38.29 10.71
CA ASP A 376 -11.10 -39.45 9.99
C ASP A 376 -9.71 -39.12 9.43
N PRO A 377 -8.63 -39.71 9.96
CA PRO A 377 -7.26 -39.46 9.49
C PRO A 377 -7.01 -39.86 8.02
N GLY A 378 -7.85 -40.72 7.47
CA GLY A 378 -7.71 -41.26 6.11
C GLY A 378 -8.48 -40.52 5.04
N ARG A 379 -9.43 -39.65 5.39
CA ARG A 379 -10.25 -38.95 4.42
C ARG A 379 -9.49 -37.99 3.53
N ARG A 380 -10.10 -37.56 2.45
CA ARG A 380 -9.61 -36.43 1.62
C ARG A 380 -9.55 -35.16 2.49
N ILE A 381 -8.41 -34.46 2.46
CA ILE A 381 -8.15 -33.25 3.24
C ILE A 381 -8.38 -32.05 2.35
N VAL A 382 -9.08 -31.02 2.85
CA VAL A 382 -9.25 -29.73 2.16
C VAL A 382 -8.09 -28.82 2.52
N VAL A 383 -7.24 -28.45 1.55
CA VAL A 383 -6.08 -27.59 1.71
C VAL A 383 -6.37 -26.26 1.03
N GLY A 384 -6.39 -25.18 1.81
CA GLY A 384 -6.61 -23.82 1.32
C GLY A 384 -5.29 -23.06 1.22
N TYR A 385 -4.97 -22.50 0.07
CA TYR A 385 -3.81 -21.63 -0.13
C TYR A 385 -4.26 -20.18 -0.22
N VAL A 386 -3.77 -19.34 0.68
CA VAL A 386 -4.00 -17.88 0.68
C VAL A 386 -2.75 -17.18 0.18
N ALA A 387 -2.84 -16.51 -0.96
CA ALA A 387 -1.68 -15.87 -1.56
C ALA A 387 -2.04 -14.57 -2.30
N ALA A 388 -1.19 -13.57 -2.15
CA ALA A 388 -1.17 -12.37 -2.99
C ALA A 388 -0.38 -12.60 -4.30
N GLU A 389 0.34 -13.72 -4.43
CA GLU A 389 1.36 -14.01 -5.44
C GLU A 389 0.89 -14.96 -6.54
N PHE A 390 -0.42 -15.23 -6.69
CA PHE A 390 -0.95 -16.05 -7.79
C PHE A 390 -0.90 -15.34 -9.17
N TRP A 391 0.24 -14.76 -9.49
CA TRP A 391 0.56 -14.09 -10.75
C TRP A 391 2.05 -14.23 -11.02
N TYR A 392 2.58 -13.61 -12.08
CA TYR A 392 4.00 -13.71 -12.43
C TYR A 392 4.91 -13.05 -11.39
N HIS A 393 5.17 -13.78 -10.32
CA HIS A 393 5.93 -13.34 -9.13
C HIS A 393 6.93 -14.43 -8.72
N SER A 394 8.01 -14.07 -8.02
CA SER A 394 9.05 -15.03 -7.61
C SER A 394 8.50 -16.18 -6.76
N ALA A 395 7.59 -15.94 -5.82
CA ALA A 395 6.98 -16.99 -5.02
C ALA A 395 6.13 -17.97 -5.85
N ALA A 396 5.56 -17.51 -6.96
CA ALA A 396 4.78 -18.34 -7.87
C ALA A 396 5.60 -19.48 -8.46
N PHE A 397 6.88 -19.27 -8.72
CA PHE A 397 7.77 -20.31 -9.26
C PHE A 397 8.02 -21.45 -8.27
N GLY A 398 7.96 -21.15 -6.95
CA GLY A 398 8.08 -22.18 -5.91
C GLY A 398 6.78 -22.91 -5.61
N LEU A 399 5.64 -22.23 -5.78
CA LEU A 399 4.34 -22.80 -5.42
C LEU A 399 3.67 -23.56 -6.59
N LEU A 400 3.77 -23.04 -7.83
CA LEU A 400 3.12 -23.63 -9.01
C LEU A 400 3.45 -25.12 -9.20
N PRO A 401 4.72 -25.55 -9.09
CA PRO A 401 5.08 -26.96 -9.24
C PRO A 401 4.42 -27.84 -8.17
N VAL A 402 4.32 -27.37 -6.94
CA VAL A 402 3.68 -28.11 -5.85
C VAL A 402 2.19 -28.29 -6.13
N LEU A 403 1.47 -27.22 -6.54
CA LEU A 403 0.05 -27.33 -6.87
C LEU A 403 -0.20 -28.27 -8.05
N ARG A 404 0.71 -28.30 -9.04
CA ARG A 404 0.58 -29.19 -10.22
C ARG A 404 0.70 -30.67 -9.86
N HIS A 405 1.50 -31.00 -8.87
CA HIS A 405 1.80 -32.38 -8.50
C HIS A 405 1.00 -32.90 -7.29
N HIS A 406 0.03 -32.13 -6.78
CA HIS A 406 -0.85 -32.62 -5.72
C HIS A 406 -1.68 -33.83 -6.14
N ASP A 407 -1.83 -34.79 -5.23
CA ASP A 407 -2.72 -35.94 -5.39
C ASP A 407 -4.17 -35.52 -5.05
N HIS A 408 -4.90 -35.10 -6.07
CA HIS A 408 -6.30 -34.63 -5.93
C HIS A 408 -7.27 -35.73 -5.42
N ALA A 409 -6.88 -37.01 -5.45
CA ALA A 409 -7.67 -38.05 -4.81
C ALA A 409 -7.59 -38.01 -3.28
N LYS A 410 -6.49 -37.46 -2.75
CA LYS A 410 -6.22 -37.37 -1.29
C LYS A 410 -6.40 -35.96 -0.73
N PHE A 411 -6.23 -34.95 -1.58
CA PHE A 411 -6.31 -33.53 -1.21
C PHE A 411 -7.25 -32.77 -2.12
N GLU A 412 -8.08 -31.93 -1.55
CA GLU A 412 -8.87 -30.94 -2.28
C GLU A 412 -8.17 -29.59 -2.18
N ILE A 413 -7.84 -28.99 -3.31
CA ILE A 413 -7.02 -27.77 -3.36
C ILE A 413 -7.93 -26.56 -3.62
N VAL A 414 -7.99 -25.66 -2.64
CA VAL A 414 -8.72 -24.40 -2.70
C VAL A 414 -7.72 -23.26 -2.75
N CYS A 415 -7.79 -22.38 -3.75
CA CYS A 415 -6.92 -21.22 -3.87
C CYS A 415 -7.70 -19.92 -3.63
N TYR A 416 -7.27 -19.12 -2.66
CA TYR A 416 -7.80 -17.79 -2.35
C TYR A 416 -6.84 -16.73 -2.89
N SER A 417 -7.16 -16.17 -4.06
CA SER A 417 -6.32 -15.16 -4.74
C SER A 417 -6.56 -13.77 -4.18
N CYS A 418 -5.57 -13.23 -3.47
CA CYS A 418 -5.66 -11.94 -2.79
C CYS A 418 -5.14 -10.76 -3.62
N SER A 419 -4.67 -10.98 -4.84
CA SER A 419 -4.26 -9.96 -5.80
C SER A 419 -5.35 -9.66 -6.83
N SER A 420 -5.38 -8.43 -7.33
CA SER A 420 -6.19 -8.03 -8.50
C SER A 420 -5.49 -8.30 -9.84
N VAL A 421 -4.20 -8.60 -9.83
CA VAL A 421 -3.44 -8.93 -11.05
C VAL A 421 -3.97 -10.22 -11.66
N ARG A 422 -4.16 -10.21 -12.98
CA ARG A 422 -4.61 -11.36 -13.77
C ARG A 422 -3.74 -11.48 -15.00
N ASP A 423 -2.92 -12.52 -15.03
CA ASP A 423 -1.98 -12.83 -16.11
C ASP A 423 -2.01 -14.33 -16.47
N GLU A 424 -1.13 -14.76 -17.35
CA GLU A 424 -1.02 -16.16 -17.76
C GLU A 424 -0.67 -17.10 -16.60
N MET A 425 0.11 -16.61 -15.62
CA MET A 425 0.45 -17.38 -14.43
C MET A 425 -0.77 -17.59 -13.54
N THR A 426 -1.61 -16.54 -13.38
CA THR A 426 -2.90 -16.64 -12.70
C THR A 426 -3.81 -17.68 -13.36
N ALA A 427 -3.86 -17.71 -14.69
CA ALA A 427 -4.63 -18.72 -15.42
C ALA A 427 -4.14 -20.15 -15.18
N LYS A 428 -2.81 -20.35 -15.10
CA LYS A 428 -2.20 -21.64 -14.76
C LYS A 428 -2.60 -22.08 -13.35
N PHE A 429 -2.46 -21.22 -12.34
CA PHE A 429 -2.88 -21.53 -10.97
C PHE A 429 -4.35 -21.91 -10.90
N LYS A 430 -5.21 -21.12 -11.57
CA LYS A 430 -6.65 -21.36 -11.60
C LYS A 430 -7.01 -22.71 -12.20
N SER A 431 -6.25 -23.18 -13.18
CA SER A 431 -6.47 -24.50 -13.82
C SER A 431 -6.04 -25.69 -12.95
N LEU A 432 -5.21 -25.46 -11.93
CA LEU A 432 -4.68 -26.50 -11.03
C LEU A 432 -5.47 -26.62 -9.72
N ALA A 433 -6.30 -25.63 -9.38
CA ALA A 433 -7.13 -25.65 -8.19
C ALA A 433 -8.44 -26.40 -8.44
N ASP A 434 -8.90 -27.20 -7.46
CA ASP A 434 -10.26 -27.76 -7.47
C ASP A 434 -11.31 -26.63 -7.28
N VAL A 435 -11.00 -25.65 -6.43
CA VAL A 435 -11.80 -24.46 -6.20
C VAL A 435 -10.94 -23.21 -6.24
N TRP A 436 -11.37 -22.22 -7.02
CA TRP A 436 -10.72 -20.92 -7.10
C TRP A 436 -11.62 -19.82 -6.55
N VAL A 437 -11.10 -19.01 -5.62
CA VAL A 437 -11.80 -17.89 -5.01
C VAL A 437 -11.05 -16.60 -5.28
N ASP A 438 -11.71 -15.64 -5.95
CA ASP A 438 -11.17 -14.29 -6.11
C ASP A 438 -11.40 -13.52 -4.81
N ALA A 439 -10.39 -13.52 -3.94
CA ALA A 439 -10.44 -12.95 -2.59
C ALA A 439 -9.91 -11.51 -2.51
N ALA A 440 -9.47 -10.92 -3.62
CA ALA A 440 -8.90 -9.56 -3.64
C ALA A 440 -9.89 -8.48 -3.16
N GLN A 441 -11.19 -8.71 -3.35
CA GLN A 441 -12.26 -7.79 -2.95
C GLN A 441 -12.78 -8.06 -1.53
N LEU A 442 -12.51 -9.24 -0.96
CA LEU A 442 -13.03 -9.63 0.34
C LEU A 442 -12.24 -8.93 1.46
N SER A 443 -12.94 -8.41 2.46
CA SER A 443 -12.35 -8.02 3.73
C SER A 443 -11.75 -9.24 4.45
N ASP A 444 -10.95 -9.02 5.49
CA ASP A 444 -10.36 -10.12 6.25
C ASP A 444 -11.41 -10.96 7.00
N ASP A 445 -12.51 -10.33 7.43
CA ASP A 445 -13.62 -11.04 8.06
C ASP A 445 -14.40 -11.87 7.04
N GLU A 446 -14.73 -11.32 5.87
CA GLU A 446 -15.42 -12.05 4.80
C GLU A 446 -14.57 -13.21 4.26
N LEU A 447 -13.26 -13.02 4.14
CA LEU A 447 -12.37 -14.10 3.73
C LEU A 447 -12.30 -15.20 4.80
N ALA A 448 -12.24 -14.83 6.08
CA ALA A 448 -12.27 -15.81 7.16
C ALA A 448 -13.60 -16.59 7.19
N ASP A 449 -14.76 -15.91 6.99
CA ASP A 449 -16.07 -16.55 6.88
C ASP A 449 -16.14 -17.51 5.68
N ARG A 450 -15.57 -17.10 4.54
CA ARG A 450 -15.50 -17.94 3.35
C ARG A 450 -14.65 -19.19 3.56
N ILE A 451 -13.48 -19.08 4.17
CA ILE A 451 -12.59 -20.21 4.47
C ILE A 451 -13.28 -21.20 5.42
N GLU A 452 -14.00 -20.69 6.43
CA GLU A 452 -14.77 -21.54 7.35
C GLU A 452 -15.93 -22.26 6.64
N ALA A 453 -16.65 -21.55 5.75
CA ALA A 453 -17.75 -22.13 4.94
C ALA A 453 -17.25 -23.21 3.97
N ASP A 454 -16.08 -23.03 3.37
CA ASP A 454 -15.40 -24.00 2.50
C ASP A 454 -14.84 -25.20 3.30
N LYS A 455 -14.93 -25.18 4.63
CA LYS A 455 -14.48 -26.24 5.55
C LYS A 455 -13.02 -26.63 5.37
N VAL A 456 -12.16 -25.65 5.11
CA VAL A 456 -10.71 -25.86 4.97
C VAL A 456 -10.16 -26.54 6.24
N ASP A 457 -9.39 -27.60 6.06
CA ASP A 457 -8.76 -28.34 7.14
C ASP A 457 -7.36 -27.81 7.45
N ILE A 458 -6.59 -27.54 6.41
CA ILE A 458 -5.23 -26.98 6.50
C ILE A 458 -5.20 -25.72 5.66
N LEU A 459 -4.92 -24.59 6.28
CA LEU A 459 -4.81 -23.28 5.61
C LEU A 459 -3.34 -22.87 5.50
N ILE A 460 -2.90 -22.58 4.29
CA ILE A 460 -1.50 -22.24 3.98
C ILE A 460 -1.39 -20.75 3.72
N ASP A 461 -0.54 -20.08 4.48
CA ASP A 461 -0.05 -18.74 4.22
C ASP A 461 1.18 -18.81 3.30
N VAL A 462 1.14 -18.09 2.19
CA VAL A 462 2.25 -18.01 1.24
C VAL A 462 3.02 -16.70 1.39
N SER A 463 2.34 -15.62 1.78
CA SER A 463 2.87 -14.26 1.72
C SER A 463 3.72 -13.88 2.95
N GLY A 464 3.46 -14.44 4.13
CA GLY A 464 4.12 -14.02 5.37
C GLY A 464 3.92 -12.51 5.61
N HIS A 465 4.96 -11.79 6.02
CA HIS A 465 4.94 -10.33 6.23
C HIS A 465 5.22 -9.50 4.97
N THR A 466 5.05 -10.06 3.76
CA THR A 466 5.22 -9.30 2.52
C THR A 466 3.98 -8.48 2.16
N THR A 467 4.10 -7.58 1.19
CA THR A 467 3.00 -6.72 0.74
C THR A 467 1.82 -7.54 0.22
N GLY A 468 0.61 -7.19 0.65
CA GLY A 468 -0.61 -7.87 0.24
C GLY A 468 -0.95 -9.12 1.07
N ASN A 469 -0.18 -9.40 2.13
CA ASN A 469 -0.46 -10.50 3.04
C ASN A 469 -1.85 -10.41 3.67
N ARG A 470 -2.32 -11.53 4.18
CA ARG A 470 -3.61 -11.66 4.87
C ARG A 470 -3.44 -12.26 6.28
N LEU A 471 -2.34 -11.93 6.97
CA LEU A 471 -2.08 -12.38 8.35
C LEU A 471 -3.22 -12.08 9.32
N PRO A 472 -4.00 -10.97 9.18
CA PRO A 472 -5.20 -10.77 10.00
C PRO A 472 -6.27 -11.86 9.82
N VAL A 473 -6.34 -12.53 8.67
CA VAL A 473 -7.22 -13.71 8.46
C VAL A 473 -6.71 -14.87 9.30
N PHE A 474 -5.42 -15.16 9.27
CA PHE A 474 -4.80 -16.24 10.03
C PHE A 474 -4.87 -15.99 11.55
N ALA A 475 -4.80 -14.73 11.98
CA ALA A 475 -5.00 -14.37 13.39
C ALA A 475 -6.42 -14.71 13.90
N ARG A 476 -7.42 -14.73 13.02
CA ARG A 476 -8.80 -15.15 13.33
C ARG A 476 -8.98 -16.66 13.42
N LYS A 477 -7.99 -17.45 13.02
CA LYS A 477 -7.99 -18.93 13.06
C LYS A 477 -9.21 -19.55 12.33
N PRO A 478 -9.45 -19.28 11.02
CA PRO A 478 -10.60 -19.83 10.30
C PRO A 478 -10.46 -21.31 9.89
N ALA A 479 -9.31 -21.93 10.14
CA ALA A 479 -9.07 -23.34 9.88
C ALA A 479 -8.44 -24.03 11.09
N PRO A 480 -8.67 -25.35 11.28
CA PRO A 480 -8.10 -26.12 12.39
C PRO A 480 -6.59 -26.09 12.46
N ILE A 481 -5.95 -26.18 11.29
CA ILE A 481 -4.49 -26.21 11.13
C ILE A 481 -4.08 -25.07 10.21
N GLN A 482 -3.09 -24.29 10.61
CA GLN A 482 -2.54 -23.19 9.84
C GLN A 482 -1.04 -23.31 9.69
N VAL A 483 -0.56 -23.12 8.48
CA VAL A 483 0.83 -23.37 8.08
C VAL A 483 1.34 -22.19 7.25
N THR A 484 2.56 -21.73 7.47
CA THR A 484 3.23 -20.80 6.56
C THR A 484 4.32 -21.52 5.77
N GLY A 485 4.45 -21.19 4.46
CA GLY A 485 5.42 -21.86 3.58
C GLY A 485 5.46 -21.31 2.15
N PHE A 486 6.40 -21.79 1.35
CA PHE A 486 6.60 -21.57 -0.10
C PHE A 486 7.01 -20.15 -0.54
N GLY A 487 6.58 -19.09 0.13
CA GLY A 487 6.93 -17.72 -0.22
C GLY A 487 7.94 -17.12 0.75
N HIS A 488 7.48 -16.40 1.76
CA HIS A 488 8.33 -15.79 2.78
C HIS A 488 8.21 -16.53 4.12
N ALA A 489 8.70 -17.77 4.15
CA ALA A 489 8.54 -18.72 5.27
C ALA A 489 9.55 -18.50 6.41
N THR A 490 9.76 -17.27 6.86
CA THR A 490 10.72 -16.90 7.93
C THR A 490 10.09 -16.89 9.32
N GLY A 491 8.89 -17.48 9.46
CA GLY A 491 8.01 -17.39 10.62
C GLY A 491 7.06 -16.18 10.52
N THR A 492 5.92 -16.26 11.19
CA THR A 492 4.91 -15.18 11.22
C THR A 492 4.83 -14.48 12.57
N GLY A 493 5.21 -15.17 13.66
CA GLY A 493 5.05 -14.72 15.03
C GLY A 493 3.61 -14.84 15.58
N LEU A 494 2.68 -15.40 14.77
CA LEU A 494 1.28 -15.55 15.14
C LEU A 494 1.09 -16.79 16.05
N GLN A 495 0.48 -16.60 17.22
CA GLN A 495 0.14 -17.73 18.12
C GLN A 495 -0.94 -18.66 17.55
N THR A 496 -1.59 -18.25 16.46
CA THR A 496 -2.60 -19.04 15.73
C THR A 496 -2.00 -19.83 14.57
N MET A 497 -0.73 -19.64 14.23
CA MET A 497 -0.02 -20.42 13.23
C MET A 497 0.56 -21.68 13.90
N ASP A 498 0.31 -22.85 13.32
CA ASP A 498 0.72 -24.12 13.94
C ASP A 498 2.08 -24.59 13.45
N TYR A 499 2.36 -24.42 12.13
CA TYR A 499 3.57 -24.94 11.51
C TYR A 499 4.20 -23.95 10.55
N VAL A 500 5.52 -24.07 10.37
CA VAL A 500 6.28 -23.45 9.27
C VAL A 500 6.98 -24.58 8.48
N LEU A 501 6.85 -24.50 7.14
CA LEU A 501 7.56 -25.40 6.22
C LEU A 501 8.94 -24.82 5.92
N ALA A 502 9.99 -25.54 6.29
CA ALA A 502 11.37 -25.09 6.15
C ALA A 502 12.32 -26.26 5.88
N ASP A 503 13.61 -26.08 6.09
CA ASP A 503 14.61 -27.14 6.14
C ASP A 503 15.61 -26.87 7.30
N PRO A 504 16.43 -27.87 7.69
CA PRO A 504 17.32 -27.74 8.84
C PRO A 504 18.46 -26.71 8.68
N ILE A 505 18.80 -26.31 7.47
CA ILE A 505 19.81 -25.27 7.22
C ILE A 505 19.15 -23.91 7.29
N PHE A 506 17.98 -23.76 6.68
CA PHE A 506 17.23 -22.50 6.67
C PHE A 506 16.78 -22.10 8.08
N ILE A 507 16.16 -23.02 8.83
CA ILE A 507 15.80 -22.84 10.25
C ILE A 507 16.48 -23.92 11.07
N PRO A 508 17.70 -23.67 11.59
CA PRO A 508 18.46 -24.65 12.34
C PRO A 508 17.80 -24.94 13.69
N GLU A 509 18.04 -26.13 14.25
CA GLU A 509 17.46 -26.60 15.53
C GLU A 509 17.66 -25.59 16.66
N SER A 510 18.83 -24.94 16.67
CA SER A 510 19.18 -23.92 17.68
C SER A 510 18.28 -22.66 17.65
N ALA A 511 17.59 -22.38 16.53
CA ALA A 511 16.73 -21.21 16.39
C ALA A 511 15.22 -21.54 16.53
N ARG A 512 14.82 -22.83 16.48
CA ARG A 512 13.41 -23.25 16.45
C ARG A 512 12.60 -22.79 17.65
N HIS A 513 13.24 -22.71 18.82
CA HIS A 513 12.59 -22.24 20.06
C HIS A 513 12.18 -20.76 20.04
N LEU A 514 12.66 -19.97 19.07
CA LEU A 514 12.34 -18.55 18.91
C LEU A 514 11.06 -18.34 18.10
N LEU A 515 10.62 -19.34 17.31
CA LEU A 515 9.44 -19.25 16.47
C LEU A 515 8.16 -19.52 17.26
N ALA A 516 7.06 -18.92 16.83
CA ALA A 516 5.73 -19.27 17.33
C ALA A 516 5.24 -20.61 16.78
N GLU A 517 5.70 -20.98 15.59
CA GLU A 517 5.33 -22.15 14.81
C GLU A 517 6.25 -23.35 15.12
N LYS A 518 5.71 -24.55 14.94
CA LYS A 518 6.52 -25.77 14.87
C LYS A 518 7.13 -25.92 13.48
N VAL A 519 8.43 -26.15 13.41
CA VAL A 519 9.13 -26.36 12.12
C VAL A 519 8.86 -27.77 11.62
N TYR A 520 8.45 -27.89 10.35
CA TYR A 520 8.40 -29.17 9.62
C TYR A 520 9.44 -29.14 8.51
N ASP A 521 10.34 -30.13 8.53
CA ASP A 521 11.48 -30.18 7.63
C ASP A 521 11.11 -30.79 6.28
N LEU A 522 11.27 -29.98 5.22
CA LEU A 522 11.22 -30.37 3.84
C LEU A 522 12.65 -30.63 3.29
N PRO A 523 12.80 -31.24 2.10
CA PRO A 523 14.13 -31.43 1.48
C PRO A 523 14.87 -30.10 1.22
N CYS A 524 14.15 -29.01 1.05
CA CYS A 524 14.62 -27.64 0.94
C CYS A 524 13.45 -26.69 1.20
N LEU A 525 13.71 -25.45 1.56
CA LEU A 525 12.66 -24.44 1.84
C LEU A 525 11.72 -24.20 0.63
N ILE A 526 12.21 -24.31 -0.59
CA ILE A 526 11.44 -24.22 -1.85
C ILE A 526 12.03 -25.15 -2.92
N THR A 527 11.21 -25.51 -3.89
CA THR A 527 11.61 -26.13 -5.17
C THR A 527 11.13 -25.25 -6.31
N ILE A 528 11.65 -25.43 -7.52
CA ILE A 528 11.09 -24.82 -8.75
C ILE A 528 11.03 -25.87 -9.87
N ASP A 529 10.20 -25.59 -10.88
CA ASP A 529 10.19 -26.42 -12.10
C ASP A 529 11.58 -26.44 -12.76
N PRO A 530 12.00 -27.58 -13.32
CA PRO A 530 13.21 -27.64 -14.12
C PRO A 530 13.17 -26.61 -15.27
N ILE A 531 14.25 -25.87 -15.42
CA ILE A 531 14.42 -24.92 -16.51
C ILE A 531 15.08 -25.63 -17.69
N LEU A 532 14.25 -26.10 -18.63
CA LEU A 532 14.71 -26.95 -19.75
C LEU A 532 15.19 -26.14 -20.96
N ASP A 533 14.79 -24.85 -21.05
CA ASP A 533 15.06 -24.01 -22.23
C ASP A 533 16.40 -23.25 -22.16
N VAL A 534 17.24 -23.52 -21.15
CA VAL A 534 18.57 -22.92 -21.06
C VAL A 534 19.54 -23.86 -21.78
N PRO A 535 20.13 -23.50 -22.95
CA PRO A 535 21.08 -24.32 -23.60
C PRO A 535 22.33 -24.49 -22.73
N ALA A 536 22.84 -25.73 -22.63
CA ALA A 536 24.12 -25.97 -21.99
C ALA A 536 25.19 -25.13 -22.71
N SER A 537 25.73 -24.14 -22.03
CA SER A 537 26.78 -23.27 -22.58
C SER A 537 28.15 -23.75 -22.13
N GLU A 538 29.13 -23.58 -22.98
CA GLU A 538 30.53 -23.76 -22.56
C GLU A 538 30.87 -22.80 -21.41
N LEU A 539 31.85 -23.19 -20.60
CA LEU A 539 32.33 -22.34 -19.49
C LEU A 539 32.92 -21.04 -20.07
N PRO A 540 32.33 -19.86 -19.77
CA PRO A 540 32.73 -18.59 -20.41
C PRO A 540 34.22 -18.24 -20.28
N MET A 541 34.83 -18.51 -19.12
CA MET A 541 36.22 -18.18 -18.86
C MET A 541 37.19 -18.85 -19.84
N LEU A 542 36.87 -20.02 -20.38
CA LEU A 542 37.71 -20.71 -21.37
C LEU A 542 37.83 -19.93 -22.68
N ARG A 543 36.78 -19.18 -23.03
CA ARG A 543 36.76 -18.32 -24.22
C ARG A 543 37.24 -16.91 -23.92
N ASN A 544 36.87 -16.39 -22.77
CA ASN A 544 37.05 -14.97 -22.42
C ASN A 544 38.46 -14.72 -21.81
N GLY A 545 39.14 -15.74 -21.31
CA GLY A 545 40.45 -15.64 -20.65
C GLY A 545 40.38 -15.00 -19.25
N HIS A 546 39.17 -14.81 -18.67
CA HIS A 546 38.95 -14.31 -17.34
C HIS A 546 37.67 -14.89 -16.73
N VAL A 547 37.63 -14.97 -15.42
CA VAL A 547 36.43 -15.38 -14.67
C VAL A 547 35.41 -14.28 -14.69
N THR A 548 34.14 -14.62 -14.94
CA THR A 548 32.99 -13.71 -14.82
C THR A 548 32.10 -14.16 -13.68
N PHE A 549 32.01 -13.34 -12.65
CA PHE A 549 31.08 -13.52 -11.57
C PHE A 549 29.69 -12.96 -11.93
N GLY A 550 28.60 -13.55 -11.43
CA GLY A 550 27.22 -13.09 -11.64
C GLY A 550 26.46 -12.83 -10.35
N VAL A 551 25.70 -11.74 -10.31
CA VAL A 551 24.76 -11.41 -9.23
C VAL A 551 23.41 -11.06 -9.85
N PHE A 552 22.50 -12.04 -9.90
CA PHE A 552 21.19 -11.86 -10.52
C PHE A 552 20.12 -11.75 -9.45
N ASN A 553 20.24 -10.68 -8.66
CA ASN A 553 19.41 -10.44 -7.48
C ASN A 553 18.94 -8.99 -7.41
N ARG A 554 17.88 -8.76 -6.61
CA ARG A 554 17.37 -7.41 -6.35
C ARG A 554 18.43 -6.54 -5.69
N VAL A 555 18.49 -5.26 -6.07
CA VAL A 555 19.48 -4.29 -5.55
C VAL A 555 19.41 -4.18 -4.02
N ASN A 556 18.22 -4.24 -3.43
CA ASN A 556 18.04 -4.19 -1.98
C ASN A 556 18.65 -5.38 -1.20
N LYS A 557 19.02 -6.48 -1.90
CA LYS A 557 19.75 -7.60 -1.31
C LYS A 557 21.26 -7.39 -1.32
N ILE A 558 21.75 -6.42 -2.09
CA ILE A 558 23.18 -6.14 -2.27
C ILE A 558 23.61 -5.17 -1.16
N SER A 559 24.00 -5.71 -0.02
CA SER A 559 24.51 -4.94 1.13
C SER A 559 25.94 -4.44 0.89
N ASP A 560 26.37 -3.42 1.64
CA ASP A 560 27.77 -2.96 1.61
C ASP A 560 28.72 -4.04 2.14
N GLU A 561 28.26 -4.89 3.07
CA GLU A 561 29.01 -6.05 3.52
C GLU A 561 29.26 -7.03 2.36
N ALA A 562 28.23 -7.37 1.58
CA ALA A 562 28.39 -8.23 0.40
C ALA A 562 29.35 -7.62 -0.63
N ILE A 563 29.20 -6.32 -0.92
CA ILE A 563 30.10 -5.61 -1.85
C ILE A 563 31.55 -5.64 -1.35
N ARG A 564 31.79 -5.44 -0.07
CA ARG A 564 33.12 -5.51 0.55
C ARG A 564 33.75 -6.90 0.38
N VAL A 565 32.98 -7.96 0.57
CA VAL A 565 33.44 -9.35 0.39
C VAL A 565 33.69 -9.65 -1.10
N TRP A 566 32.80 -9.23 -1.99
CA TRP A 566 33.01 -9.38 -3.44
C TRP A 566 34.25 -8.63 -3.94
N SER A 567 34.52 -7.46 -3.37
CA SER A 567 35.77 -6.73 -3.65
C SER A 567 37.02 -7.55 -3.26
N LYS A 568 37.00 -8.28 -2.13
CA LYS A 568 38.08 -9.20 -1.76
C LYS A 568 38.17 -10.36 -2.78
N VAL A 569 37.03 -10.97 -3.16
CA VAL A 569 37.02 -12.03 -4.18
C VAL A 569 37.66 -11.57 -5.48
N MET A 570 37.27 -10.40 -5.99
CA MET A 570 37.81 -9.87 -7.26
C MET A 570 39.28 -9.49 -7.19
N ARG A 571 39.79 -9.11 -6.03
CA ARG A 571 41.24 -8.86 -5.82
C ARG A 571 42.01 -10.16 -5.82
N GLU A 572 41.48 -11.24 -5.29
CA GLU A 572 42.14 -12.55 -5.27
C GLU A 572 42.00 -13.28 -6.57
N VAL A 573 40.94 -13.06 -7.36
CA VAL A 573 40.73 -13.61 -8.70
C VAL A 573 41.09 -12.53 -9.73
N ILE A 574 42.38 -12.35 -9.97
CA ILE A 574 42.92 -11.25 -10.79
C ILE A 574 42.30 -11.25 -12.19
N GLY A 575 41.90 -10.09 -12.68
CA GLY A 575 41.31 -9.87 -13.99
C GLY A 575 39.86 -10.33 -14.12
N SER A 576 39.22 -10.77 -13.02
CA SER A 576 37.80 -11.13 -13.02
C SER A 576 36.88 -9.96 -13.29
N LYS A 577 35.68 -10.27 -13.79
CA LYS A 577 34.58 -9.31 -14.03
C LYS A 577 33.34 -9.71 -13.27
N ILE A 578 32.45 -8.74 -13.04
CA ILE A 578 31.17 -8.98 -12.37
C ILE A 578 30.02 -8.45 -13.22
N ILE A 579 28.98 -9.26 -13.37
CA ILE A 579 27.72 -8.91 -14.03
C ILE A 579 26.64 -8.85 -12.95
N ILE A 580 25.97 -7.70 -12.82
CA ILE A 580 24.83 -7.52 -11.91
C ILE A 580 23.58 -7.28 -12.75
N LYS A 581 22.52 -8.05 -12.50
CA LYS A 581 21.29 -7.97 -13.29
C LYS A 581 20.05 -7.87 -12.42
N HIS A 582 19.31 -6.76 -12.61
CA HIS A 582 17.99 -6.56 -12.00
C HIS A 582 17.22 -5.48 -12.76
N THR A 583 15.88 -5.55 -12.76
CA THR A 583 15.01 -4.60 -13.45
C THR A 583 15.19 -3.14 -12.98
N LEU A 584 15.42 -2.91 -11.68
CA LEU A 584 15.66 -1.57 -11.13
C LEU A 584 16.95 -0.90 -11.65
N LEU A 585 17.83 -1.62 -12.33
CA LEU A 585 19.04 -1.04 -12.94
C LEU A 585 18.74 -0.26 -14.23
N ASP A 586 17.49 -0.26 -14.70
CA ASP A 586 17.03 0.67 -15.72
C ASP A 586 16.86 2.09 -15.15
N ASP A 587 16.59 2.24 -13.85
CA ASP A 587 16.63 3.53 -13.15
C ASP A 587 18.07 3.98 -12.95
N SER A 588 18.43 5.13 -13.53
CA SER A 588 19.79 5.66 -13.44
C SER A 588 20.22 5.98 -12.02
N LEU A 589 19.31 6.47 -11.16
CA LEU A 589 19.61 6.75 -9.76
C LEU A 589 20.04 5.49 -9.01
N VAL A 590 19.30 4.40 -9.19
CA VAL A 590 19.59 3.11 -8.55
C VAL A 590 20.87 2.49 -9.12
N ARG A 591 21.02 2.49 -10.45
CA ARG A 591 22.20 1.94 -11.13
C ARG A 591 23.45 2.69 -10.75
N ASP A 592 23.46 4.02 -10.87
CA ASP A 592 24.63 4.84 -10.65
C ASP A 592 25.01 4.85 -9.16
N GLY A 593 24.02 4.79 -8.26
CA GLY A 593 24.24 4.59 -6.81
C GLY A 593 24.92 3.26 -6.51
N LEU A 594 24.44 2.15 -7.10
CA LEU A 594 25.06 0.84 -6.94
C LEU A 594 26.48 0.81 -7.52
N LEU A 595 26.70 1.40 -8.69
CA LEU A 595 28.03 1.51 -9.30
C LEU A 595 28.99 2.28 -8.40
N ALA A 596 28.54 3.40 -7.83
CA ALA A 596 29.35 4.19 -6.89
C ALA A 596 29.72 3.37 -5.64
N ARG A 597 28.79 2.61 -5.05
CA ARG A 597 29.06 1.71 -3.92
C ARG A 597 30.12 0.66 -4.25
N LEU A 598 30.01 0.01 -5.41
CA LEU A 598 30.96 -1.01 -5.88
C LEU A 598 32.36 -0.42 -6.09
N VAL A 599 32.44 0.72 -6.77
CA VAL A 599 33.71 1.42 -7.03
C VAL A 599 34.37 1.91 -5.75
N ASN A 600 33.60 2.47 -4.81
CA ASN A 600 34.09 2.92 -3.50
C ASN A 600 34.67 1.78 -2.66
N GLN A 601 34.20 0.54 -2.87
CA GLN A 601 34.76 -0.66 -2.23
C GLN A 601 35.95 -1.24 -3.00
N GLY A 602 36.38 -0.59 -4.08
CA GLY A 602 37.60 -0.92 -4.82
C GLY A 602 37.42 -1.90 -5.99
N ILE A 603 36.19 -2.09 -6.49
CA ILE A 603 35.94 -2.82 -7.74
C ILE A 603 36.09 -1.82 -8.91
N PRO A 604 37.04 -2.03 -9.87
CA PRO A 604 37.18 -1.11 -10.99
C PRO A 604 35.94 -1.04 -11.87
N ALA A 605 35.54 0.16 -12.27
CA ALA A 605 34.32 0.39 -13.06
C ALA A 605 34.29 -0.42 -14.38
N GLU A 606 35.44 -0.59 -15.03
CA GLU A 606 35.62 -1.36 -16.26
C GLU A 606 35.40 -2.87 -16.07
N ASN A 607 35.40 -3.36 -14.84
CA ASN A 607 35.11 -4.75 -14.51
C ASN A 607 33.66 -5.00 -14.14
N ILE A 608 32.82 -3.95 -14.08
CA ILE A 608 31.40 -4.04 -13.69
C ILE A 608 30.49 -3.93 -14.91
N THR A 609 29.53 -4.82 -15.04
CA THR A 609 28.46 -4.73 -16.03
C THR A 609 27.12 -4.75 -15.32
N CYS A 610 26.33 -3.69 -15.44
CA CYS A 610 24.95 -3.63 -14.96
C CYS A 610 23.99 -3.92 -16.11
N LEU A 611 23.06 -4.85 -15.91
CA LEU A 611 22.02 -5.24 -16.86
C LEU A 611 20.64 -4.97 -16.26
N GLY A 612 19.80 -4.27 -16.99
CA GLY A 612 18.41 -3.95 -16.61
C GLY A 612 17.40 -5.05 -16.95
N SER A 613 16.19 -4.61 -17.26
CA SER A 613 15.06 -5.45 -17.65
C SER A 613 15.35 -6.23 -18.93
N SER A 614 14.78 -7.41 -19.01
CA SER A 614 14.79 -8.20 -20.26
C SER A 614 13.65 -9.23 -20.21
N ALA A 615 13.28 -9.77 -21.38
CA ALA A 615 12.37 -10.90 -21.45
C ALA A 615 12.92 -12.11 -20.68
N ARG A 616 12.04 -13.00 -20.21
CA ARG A 616 12.41 -14.16 -19.38
C ARG A 616 13.49 -15.03 -20.04
N ALA A 617 13.34 -15.29 -21.34
CA ALA A 617 14.32 -16.10 -22.09
C ALA A 617 15.71 -15.44 -22.12
N GLU A 618 15.77 -14.13 -22.36
CA GLU A 618 17.03 -13.36 -22.35
C GLU A 618 17.64 -13.28 -20.95
N HIS A 619 16.79 -13.19 -19.91
CA HIS A 619 17.26 -13.23 -18.53
C HIS A 619 18.00 -14.55 -18.26
N LEU A 620 17.41 -15.67 -18.63
CA LEU A 620 18.02 -17.00 -18.45
C LEU A 620 19.27 -17.19 -19.32
N GLN A 621 19.26 -16.70 -20.57
CA GLN A 621 20.42 -16.73 -21.45
C GLN A 621 21.61 -15.93 -20.90
N ALA A 622 21.36 -14.88 -20.09
CA ALA A 622 22.42 -14.08 -19.50
C ALA A 622 23.33 -14.90 -18.57
N PHE A 623 22.86 -16.00 -17.97
CA PHE A 623 23.69 -16.93 -17.20
C PHE A 623 24.79 -17.64 -18.05
N ALA A 624 24.60 -17.71 -19.37
CA ALA A 624 25.65 -18.20 -20.27
C ALA A 624 26.92 -17.33 -20.31
N ARG A 625 26.88 -16.14 -19.72
CA ARG A 625 28.02 -15.21 -19.60
C ARG A 625 28.72 -15.32 -18.24
N VAL A 626 28.20 -16.11 -17.31
CA VAL A 626 28.64 -16.23 -15.92
C VAL A 626 29.32 -17.56 -15.67
N ASP A 627 30.47 -17.55 -15.01
CA ASP A 627 31.21 -18.77 -14.61
C ASP A 627 30.76 -19.24 -13.22
N ILE A 628 30.64 -18.31 -12.27
CA ILE A 628 30.28 -18.53 -10.86
C ILE A 628 29.32 -17.44 -10.43
N SER A 629 28.21 -17.78 -9.82
CA SER A 629 27.31 -16.82 -9.18
C SER A 629 27.73 -16.52 -7.75
N LEU A 630 27.64 -15.24 -7.37
CA LEU A 630 27.86 -14.76 -6.00
C LEU A 630 26.52 -14.44 -5.37
N ASP A 631 26.11 -15.24 -4.38
CA ASP A 631 24.86 -15.00 -3.67
C ASP A 631 25.00 -13.78 -2.73
N PRO A 632 24.06 -12.83 -2.75
CA PRO A 632 24.10 -11.68 -1.85
C PRO A 632 23.73 -12.08 -0.42
N PHE A 633 24.15 -11.26 0.52
CA PHE A 633 23.79 -11.38 1.94
C PHE A 633 23.68 -9.98 2.59
N PRO A 634 22.94 -9.84 3.71
CA PRO A 634 22.37 -10.91 4.53
C PRO A 634 21.15 -11.61 3.92
N GLN A 635 20.39 -11.00 2.99
CA GLN A 635 19.29 -11.69 2.34
C GLN A 635 19.75 -12.40 1.07
N ASN A 636 19.73 -13.73 1.12
CA ASN A 636 20.18 -14.59 0.04
C ASN A 636 19.21 -14.65 -1.16
N GLY A 637 19.66 -15.24 -2.25
CA GLY A 637 18.84 -15.69 -3.37
C GLY A 637 17.89 -16.83 -2.96
N GLY A 638 16.80 -16.97 -3.68
CA GLY A 638 15.88 -18.11 -3.62
C GLY A 638 15.71 -18.65 -5.03
N VAL A 639 14.72 -18.15 -5.77
CA VAL A 639 14.49 -18.51 -7.17
C VAL A 639 15.70 -18.21 -8.05
N SER A 640 16.37 -17.08 -7.85
CA SER A 640 17.60 -16.75 -8.61
C SER A 640 18.75 -17.72 -8.38
N THR A 641 18.85 -18.30 -7.18
CA THR A 641 19.83 -19.36 -6.88
C THR A 641 19.50 -20.64 -7.66
N TRP A 642 18.23 -21.05 -7.68
CA TRP A 642 17.76 -22.16 -8.50
C TRP A 642 18.00 -21.91 -10.00
N GLU A 643 17.71 -20.71 -10.51
CA GLU A 643 17.93 -20.34 -11.91
C GLU A 643 19.40 -20.46 -12.32
N SER A 644 20.29 -19.96 -11.45
CA SER A 644 21.73 -20.10 -11.63
C SER A 644 22.14 -21.57 -11.74
N LEU A 645 21.70 -22.39 -10.80
CA LEU A 645 22.03 -23.82 -10.74
C LEU A 645 21.46 -24.57 -11.94
N TYR A 646 20.23 -24.33 -12.36
CA TYR A 646 19.66 -24.94 -13.58
C TYR A 646 20.35 -24.47 -14.86
N ALA A 647 20.89 -23.27 -14.89
CA ALA A 647 21.73 -22.78 -15.99
C ALA A 647 23.14 -23.37 -15.97
N GLY A 648 23.45 -24.28 -15.05
CA GLY A 648 24.75 -24.91 -14.89
C GLY A 648 25.76 -24.01 -14.17
N VAL A 649 25.35 -22.88 -13.57
CA VAL A 649 26.25 -21.95 -12.91
C VAL A 649 26.22 -22.20 -11.39
N PRO A 650 27.33 -22.70 -10.81
CA PRO A 650 27.40 -22.92 -9.37
C PRO A 650 27.36 -21.62 -8.61
N VAL A 651 26.85 -21.65 -7.38
CA VAL A 651 26.62 -20.47 -6.54
C VAL A 651 27.43 -20.56 -5.26
N VAL A 652 28.26 -19.54 -5.00
CA VAL A 652 28.87 -19.36 -3.68
C VAL A 652 27.87 -18.68 -2.78
N ALA A 653 27.49 -19.33 -1.68
CA ALA A 653 26.54 -18.82 -0.70
C ALA A 653 27.17 -18.76 0.70
N LYS A 654 26.72 -17.79 1.52
CA LYS A 654 27.12 -17.66 2.94
C LYS A 654 25.93 -17.86 3.85
N LEU A 655 26.11 -18.65 4.91
CA LEU A 655 25.12 -18.78 5.99
C LEU A 655 25.24 -17.58 6.96
N GLY A 656 24.14 -16.88 7.17
CA GLY A 656 24.10 -15.78 8.13
C GLY A 656 23.32 -16.13 9.39
N HIS A 657 23.01 -15.11 10.20
CA HIS A 657 22.44 -15.24 11.54
C HIS A 657 20.92 -15.21 11.59
N GLY A 658 20.23 -14.96 10.49
CA GLY A 658 18.77 -14.98 10.37
C GLY A 658 18.28 -15.97 9.31
N ALA A 659 16.98 -16.26 9.25
CA ALA A 659 16.42 -17.23 8.29
C ALA A 659 16.73 -16.83 6.84
N SER A 660 16.42 -15.59 6.46
CA SER A 660 16.60 -15.10 5.08
C SER A 660 18.04 -15.11 4.60
N SER A 661 19.00 -15.11 5.53
CA SER A 661 20.44 -15.14 5.25
C SER A 661 21.02 -16.54 5.12
N ARG A 662 20.15 -17.57 5.07
CA ARG A 662 20.54 -18.97 4.97
C ARG A 662 19.90 -19.66 3.76
N ALA A 663 18.97 -18.98 3.08
CA ALA A 663 18.20 -19.57 1.97
C ALA A 663 19.07 -20.05 0.80
N GLY A 664 20.04 -19.27 0.37
CA GLY A 664 20.95 -19.63 -0.71
C GLY A 664 21.82 -20.84 -0.34
N GLY A 665 22.37 -20.82 0.87
CA GLY A 665 23.15 -21.96 1.37
C GLY A 665 22.32 -23.23 1.50
N ALA A 666 21.07 -23.15 1.97
CA ALA A 666 20.16 -24.28 2.04
C ALA A 666 19.87 -24.89 0.66
N ILE A 667 19.63 -24.06 -0.36
CA ILE A 667 19.41 -24.52 -1.74
C ILE A 667 20.67 -25.18 -2.31
N VAL A 668 21.82 -24.56 -2.13
CA VAL A 668 23.11 -25.05 -2.63
C VAL A 668 23.48 -26.40 -2.00
N ALA A 669 23.30 -26.55 -0.70
CA ALA A 669 23.51 -27.81 0.02
C ALA A 669 22.48 -28.88 -0.39
N ALA A 670 21.20 -28.51 -0.59
CA ALA A 670 20.14 -29.44 -0.98
C ALA A 670 20.38 -30.10 -2.35
N VAL A 671 21.25 -29.53 -3.19
CA VAL A 671 21.69 -30.15 -4.46
C VAL A 671 23.07 -30.79 -4.37
N GLY A 672 23.60 -30.99 -3.15
CA GLY A 672 24.85 -31.68 -2.84
C GLY A 672 26.09 -30.83 -3.19
N LEU A 673 26.02 -29.52 -3.05
CA LEU A 673 27.13 -28.60 -3.25
C LEU A 673 27.58 -27.99 -1.91
N ASP A 674 27.68 -28.78 -0.86
CA ASP A 674 28.05 -28.34 0.50
C ASP A 674 29.36 -27.53 0.51
N ASP A 675 30.35 -27.95 -0.31
CA ASP A 675 31.63 -27.26 -0.47
C ASP A 675 31.53 -25.84 -1.05
N TRP A 676 30.34 -25.41 -1.49
CA TRP A 676 30.04 -24.08 -2.03
C TRP A 676 29.35 -23.17 -1.00
N VAL A 677 29.16 -23.66 0.23
CA VAL A 677 28.51 -22.93 1.30
C VAL A 677 29.53 -22.50 2.35
N ALA A 678 29.65 -21.22 2.56
CA ALA A 678 30.54 -20.61 3.53
C ALA A 678 29.82 -20.34 4.85
N GLU A 679 30.54 -20.37 5.96
CA GLU A 679 30.04 -19.97 7.29
C GLU A 679 30.39 -18.51 7.62
N ASP A 680 31.43 -17.96 6.96
CA ASP A 680 31.91 -16.59 7.17
C ASP A 680 32.43 -15.93 5.88
N ASP A 681 32.89 -14.68 5.99
CA ASP A 681 33.41 -13.88 4.89
C ASP A 681 34.66 -14.48 4.25
N ASP A 682 35.59 -14.97 5.07
CA ASP A 682 36.86 -15.48 4.58
C ASP A 682 36.68 -16.84 3.88
N GLY A 683 35.80 -17.68 4.40
CA GLY A 683 35.35 -18.91 3.73
C GLY A 683 34.69 -18.65 2.39
N TYR A 684 33.86 -17.58 2.30
CA TYR A 684 33.22 -17.18 1.04
C TYR A 684 34.26 -16.78 -0.02
N VAL A 685 35.26 -15.99 0.37
CA VAL A 685 36.35 -15.59 -0.52
C VAL A 685 37.19 -16.80 -0.96
N GLU A 686 37.53 -17.69 -0.01
CA GLU A 686 38.32 -18.91 -0.28
C GLU A 686 37.61 -19.86 -1.26
N ILE A 687 36.30 -20.07 -1.09
CA ILE A 687 35.49 -20.89 -1.98
C ILE A 687 35.52 -20.32 -3.40
N ALA A 688 35.22 -19.03 -3.54
CA ALA A 688 35.21 -18.34 -4.81
C ALA A 688 36.60 -18.44 -5.53
N ARG A 689 37.66 -18.15 -4.78
CA ARG A 689 39.05 -18.24 -5.28
C ARG A 689 39.43 -19.67 -5.69
N LYS A 690 39.16 -20.65 -4.81
CA LYS A 690 39.46 -22.07 -5.01
C LYS A 690 38.84 -22.57 -6.32
N PHE A 691 37.59 -22.36 -6.54
CA PHE A 691 36.88 -22.88 -7.70
C PHE A 691 37.14 -22.05 -8.96
N ALA A 692 37.36 -20.76 -8.86
CA ALA A 692 37.78 -19.90 -9.98
C ALA A 692 39.11 -20.39 -10.61
N SER A 693 39.99 -21.04 -9.83
CA SER A 693 41.27 -21.60 -10.30
C SER A 693 41.16 -23.03 -10.91
N GLN A 694 39.93 -23.59 -11.00
CA GLN A 694 39.71 -24.96 -11.43
C GLN A 694 38.78 -25.06 -12.66
N PRO A 695 39.18 -24.57 -13.84
CA PRO A 695 38.31 -24.47 -15.01
C PRO A 695 37.79 -25.86 -15.49
N GLU A 696 38.60 -26.89 -15.40
CA GLU A 696 38.16 -28.25 -15.79
C GLU A 696 37.07 -28.81 -14.87
N TYR A 697 37.20 -28.55 -13.57
CA TYR A 697 36.16 -28.88 -12.59
C TYR A 697 34.86 -28.10 -12.84
N LEU A 698 34.96 -26.80 -13.03
CA LEU A 698 33.82 -25.94 -13.32
C LEU A 698 33.09 -26.36 -14.60
N ALA A 699 33.84 -26.69 -15.67
CA ALA A 699 33.27 -27.18 -16.95
C ALA A 699 32.47 -28.47 -16.74
N LYS A 700 33.02 -29.44 -16.01
CA LYS A 700 32.34 -30.70 -15.68
C LYS A 700 31.13 -30.48 -14.79
N LEU A 701 31.26 -29.64 -13.79
CA LEU A 701 30.16 -29.31 -12.89
C LEU A 701 29.02 -28.66 -13.68
N ARG A 702 29.32 -27.64 -14.49
CA ARG A 702 28.37 -26.93 -15.34
C ARG A 702 27.55 -27.89 -16.21
N ALA A 703 28.19 -28.82 -16.86
CA ALA A 703 27.54 -29.80 -17.73
C ALA A 703 26.64 -30.78 -16.95
N SER A 704 27.01 -31.14 -15.71
CA SER A 704 26.33 -32.17 -14.92
C SER A 704 25.25 -31.61 -13.98
N LEU A 705 25.28 -30.31 -13.68
CA LEU A 705 24.47 -29.69 -12.62
C LEU A 705 22.96 -29.89 -12.80
N PRO A 706 22.35 -29.68 -13.99
CA PRO A 706 20.92 -29.91 -14.18
C PRO A 706 20.48 -31.34 -13.89
N ALA A 707 21.26 -32.33 -14.34
CA ALA A 707 20.96 -33.74 -14.07
C ALA A 707 21.15 -34.09 -12.59
N ARG A 708 22.16 -33.51 -11.94
CA ARG A 708 22.43 -33.68 -10.51
C ARG A 708 21.26 -33.12 -9.69
N ILE A 709 20.76 -31.93 -10.02
CA ILE A 709 19.60 -31.33 -9.38
C ILE A 709 18.37 -32.23 -9.48
N ALA A 710 18.05 -32.70 -10.69
CA ALA A 710 16.88 -33.55 -10.93
C ALA A 710 16.92 -34.88 -10.15
N ALA A 711 18.10 -35.33 -9.74
CA ALA A 711 18.28 -36.55 -8.94
C ALA A 711 18.07 -36.31 -7.42
N THR A 712 18.01 -35.07 -6.95
CA THR A 712 17.80 -34.76 -5.53
C THR A 712 16.31 -34.63 -5.19
N ALA A 713 15.97 -34.87 -3.92
CA ALA A 713 14.60 -34.68 -3.44
C ALA A 713 14.16 -33.20 -3.51
N ALA A 714 15.08 -32.25 -3.46
CA ALA A 714 14.82 -30.82 -3.56
C ALA A 714 14.52 -30.39 -5.01
N GLY A 715 15.24 -30.92 -5.99
CA GLY A 715 15.06 -30.57 -7.41
C GLY A 715 14.06 -31.47 -8.15
N ASN A 716 13.63 -32.58 -7.56
CA ASN A 716 12.56 -33.41 -8.11
C ASN A 716 11.23 -32.97 -7.52
N VAL A 717 10.47 -32.20 -8.28
CA VAL A 717 9.23 -31.58 -7.85
C VAL A 717 8.18 -32.59 -7.35
N GLU A 718 8.09 -33.76 -7.98
CA GLU A 718 7.14 -34.78 -7.56
C GLU A 718 7.52 -35.36 -6.19
N ILE A 719 8.80 -35.70 -5.97
CA ILE A 719 9.29 -36.15 -4.67
C ILE A 719 9.09 -35.08 -3.63
N TYR A 720 9.42 -33.82 -3.96
CA TYR A 720 9.23 -32.69 -3.06
C TYR A 720 7.76 -32.55 -2.65
N THR A 721 6.83 -32.57 -3.61
CA THR A 721 5.38 -32.45 -3.35
C THR A 721 4.88 -33.60 -2.47
N ARG A 722 5.37 -34.84 -2.67
CA ARG A 722 5.02 -35.97 -1.77
C ARG A 722 5.46 -35.69 -0.33
N ARG A 723 6.64 -35.07 -0.12
CA ARG A 723 7.08 -34.67 1.22
C ARG A 723 6.17 -33.62 1.85
N VAL A 724 5.70 -32.66 1.07
CA VAL A 724 4.70 -31.68 1.52
C VAL A 724 3.39 -32.39 1.92
N GLU A 725 2.89 -33.28 1.11
CA GLU A 725 1.67 -34.07 1.38
C GLU A 725 1.80 -34.99 2.61
N GLU A 726 2.97 -35.59 2.80
CA GLU A 726 3.29 -36.35 4.01
C GLU A 726 3.15 -35.47 5.27
N GLY A 727 3.66 -34.23 5.22
CA GLY A 727 3.49 -33.21 6.26
C GLY A 727 2.02 -32.91 6.53
N TYR A 728 1.25 -32.58 5.49
CA TYR A 728 -0.18 -32.28 5.62
C TYR A 728 -0.97 -33.45 6.23
N ARG A 729 -0.63 -34.68 5.81
CA ARG A 729 -1.26 -35.89 6.36
C ARG A 729 -0.87 -36.09 7.83
N GLN A 730 0.37 -35.82 8.20
CA GLN A 730 0.83 -35.88 9.59
C GLN A 730 0.13 -34.84 10.46
N PHE A 731 0.06 -33.58 10.03
CA PHE A 731 -0.63 -32.51 10.76
C PHE A 731 -2.10 -32.86 10.99
N TRP A 732 -2.77 -33.43 9.99
CA TRP A 732 -4.16 -33.84 10.11
C TRP A 732 -4.32 -35.02 11.11
N ARG A 733 -3.43 -36.00 11.10
CA ARG A 733 -3.44 -37.11 12.08
C ARG A 733 -3.25 -36.59 13.50
N ASP A 734 -2.30 -35.70 13.71
CA ASP A 734 -2.01 -35.12 15.01
C ASP A 734 -3.21 -34.32 15.56
N TYR A 735 -3.86 -33.55 14.66
CA TYR A 735 -5.09 -32.82 14.99
C TYR A 735 -6.22 -33.78 15.38
N CYS A 736 -6.46 -34.84 14.61
CA CYS A 736 -7.50 -35.85 14.90
C CYS A 736 -7.25 -36.55 16.27
N ALA A 737 -6.00 -36.93 16.57
CA ALA A 737 -5.63 -37.52 17.83
C ALA A 737 -5.88 -36.56 18.99
N ALA A 738 -5.40 -35.32 18.91
CA ALA A 738 -5.60 -34.31 19.94
C ALA A 738 -7.09 -33.94 20.15
N ALA A 739 -7.89 -33.91 19.08
CA ALA A 739 -9.33 -33.65 19.17
C ALA A 739 -10.08 -34.81 19.82
N ALA A 740 -9.71 -36.07 19.51
CA ALA A 740 -10.29 -37.25 20.14
C ALA A 740 -9.99 -37.34 21.62
N GLU A 741 -8.80 -36.93 22.05
CA GLU A 741 -8.43 -36.85 23.51
C GLU A 741 -9.27 -35.78 24.23
N ARG A 742 -9.43 -34.60 23.64
CA ARG A 742 -10.29 -33.52 24.18
C ARG A 742 -11.75 -33.96 24.33
N GLY A 743 -12.28 -34.70 23.36
CA GLY A 743 -13.64 -35.23 23.40
C GLY A 743 -13.87 -36.33 24.42
N LYS A 744 -12.81 -36.94 25.01
CA LYS A 744 -12.91 -37.92 26.13
C LYS A 744 -12.90 -37.26 27.51
N VAL A 745 -12.59 -35.97 27.59
CA VAL A 745 -12.50 -35.20 28.85
C VAL A 745 -13.79 -34.43 29.12
N VAL A 746 -14.72 -34.37 28.20
CA VAL A 746 -16.08 -33.83 28.36
C VAL A 746 -17.08 -34.95 28.49
#